data_b77538fd894e1cfe18506b73492c0f41
#
_entry.id   b77538fd894e1cfe18506b73492c0f41
#
_cell.length_a   1.000
_cell.length_b   1.000
_cell.length_c   1.000
_cell.angle_alpha   90.00
_cell.angle_beta   90.00
_cell.angle_gamma   90.00
#
_symmetry.space_group_name_H-M   'P 1'
#
loop_
_entity.id
_entity.type
_entity.pdbx_description
1 polymer ?
#
loop_
_entity_poly.entity_id
_entity_poly.type
_entity_poly.pdbx_seq_one_letter_code
_entity_poly.pdbx_strand_id
1 'polypeptide(L)'
;MLASRLSRRAVLAGTAAAAAITVVPALPAVAAASATPSYRWRQVAIGGTGFVTGVLFHPSVRGLAYARTDIGGAYRWDDRGACWIPLNDDLGWDDWNLLGVEAMAVDPVHPDRVYLALGTYAQSWAGNGAVLRSENRGATWARTDLSVKLGGNEDGRGAGERLLVDPRDSDTLWLGTRHDGLLKSTDRGATWAVADGFPGTPSAGGQGVTLLVAAGRVLYAGWGDSDGTTPNLYRTSDGTTWETVPGQPSGKNAKVPIRAAYDCHPRELYLTYADAPGPNGQSDGSVHKLATTSGKWTDVTPVKPGGTTAGGTARSSEAESGGGSADTFGYGGVSVDARRPGTVVVSTNNRWAAVDTLYRTTNGGRTWTSLKDAAVLDVSETPFLTFGADEPKFGWWIQALAVDPYDSKHIVYGTGATLYGTRDLKHWAPQIRGLEETSVRQLISPPTGEAHLLSGLGDVGVMYHERLTASPSRGMASNPVFGSATGLAQAAARPSYVVRTGFGDHGNGAFSNDGGKTWTPFAAQPAPAKDAPGPIATNTDGSVLLWTFVHWDGTKYPAQRSTDNGATWAEVSTCPKGATPLADPADPTRFYAYDTDTGTLFASTDSGLTFTARASGLPAGDSQFQLTAAPGLSGDLWLSTKTNGLYRSTDGGASFTKLTSCWASHTLAFGKAARGAEYPAIYMVGSTESITAVYRSDDGAKTWVRVNDDQHQWGWIGATIAADPRVYGRVYIATNGRGIQYGEPV
;
A
#
# COMPACT_ATOMS: atom_id res chain seq x y z
N MET A 1 -24.28 55.57 3.47
CA MET A 1 -24.00 56.95 3.88
C MET A 1 -22.76 56.96 4.76
N LEU A 2 -21.73 57.63 4.29
CA LEU A 2 -20.61 58.32 4.96
C LEU A 2 -19.83 57.55 6.03
N ALA A 3 -18.62 57.08 5.79
CA ALA A 3 -17.31 57.72 5.68
C ALA A 3 -16.95 58.72 6.78
N SER A 4 -15.87 58.42 7.54
CA SER A 4 -14.74 59.34 7.62
C SER A 4 -13.60 58.82 8.52
N ARG A 5 -12.42 59.02 8.00
CA ARG A 5 -11.07 58.89 8.59
C ARG A 5 -10.77 60.03 9.56
N LEU A 6 -9.71 59.86 10.40
CA LEU A 6 -8.66 60.86 10.78
C LEU A 6 -7.96 60.31 12.06
N SER A 7 -6.69 60.02 12.07
CA SER A 7 -5.39 60.65 11.98
C SER A 7 -4.90 61.33 13.29
N ARG A 8 -3.82 60.83 13.81
CA ARG A 8 -2.59 61.23 14.50
C ARG A 8 -2.46 62.61 15.18
N ARG A 9 -1.72 62.55 16.32
CA ARG A 9 -0.74 63.46 16.97
C ARG A 9 -1.19 64.06 18.30
N ALA A 10 -0.55 63.62 19.38
CA ALA A 10 0.52 64.14 20.24
C ALA A 10 0.26 65.47 20.95
N VAL A 11 0.44 65.51 22.27
CA VAL A 11 1.38 66.45 22.97
C VAL A 11 1.37 66.13 24.45
N LEU A 12 2.54 66.17 25.06
CA LEU A 12 2.91 66.01 26.48
C LEU A 12 2.36 67.15 27.36
N ALA A 13 1.99 66.81 28.60
CA ALA A 13 2.23 67.63 29.76
C ALA A 13 2.15 66.80 31.01
N GLY A 14 3.19 66.82 31.85
CA GLY A 14 3.30 66.06 33.10
C GLY A 14 2.72 66.79 34.26
N THR A 15 2.29 66.02 35.27
CA THR A 15 2.25 66.43 36.67
C THR A 15 2.39 65.17 37.55
N ALA A 16 3.29 65.27 38.51
CA ALA A 16 3.59 64.25 39.52
C ALA A 16 2.46 64.09 40.53
N ALA A 17 2.11 62.86 40.87
CA ALA A 17 1.43 62.54 42.12
C ALA A 17 1.75 61.11 42.60
N ALA A 18 2.00 60.99 43.85
CA ALA A 18 2.42 59.97 44.75
C ALA A 18 2.06 58.51 44.41
N ALA A 19 3.10 57.63 44.64
CA ALA A 19 3.05 56.19 44.55
C ALA A 19 2.20 55.59 45.73
N ALA A 20 1.14 54.85 45.32
CA ALA A 20 0.57 53.79 46.17
C ALA A 20 1.02 52.47 45.60
N ILE A 21 1.82 51.70 46.31
CA ILE A 21 2.28 50.35 45.94
C ILE A 21 1.10 49.40 46.18
N THR A 22 0.35 49.10 45.13
CA THR A 22 -0.56 47.92 45.09
C THR A 22 0.25 46.71 44.68
N VAL A 23 0.41 45.76 45.57
CA VAL A 23 0.95 44.44 45.28
C VAL A 23 -0.06 43.73 44.38
N VAL A 24 0.23 43.64 43.09
CA VAL A 24 -0.49 42.79 42.15
C VAL A 24 0.02 41.35 42.36
N PRO A 25 -0.87 40.37 42.70
CA PRO A 25 -0.43 38.99 42.77
C PRO A 25 0.08 38.57 41.35
N ALA A 26 1.30 37.99 41.34
CA ALA A 26 1.87 37.42 40.13
C ALA A 26 0.90 36.34 39.56
N LEU A 27 0.38 36.57 38.37
CA LEU A 27 -0.30 35.52 37.59
C LEU A 27 0.67 34.33 37.47
N PRO A 28 0.18 33.08 37.64
CA PRO A 28 1.04 31.93 37.43
C PRO A 28 1.58 32.01 35.99
N ALA A 29 2.90 31.86 35.87
CA ALA A 29 3.56 31.77 34.57
C ALA A 29 2.84 30.67 33.76
N VAL A 30 2.19 31.06 32.66
CA VAL A 30 1.73 30.12 31.66
C VAL A 30 2.99 29.41 31.22
N ALA A 31 3.09 28.12 31.52
CA ALA A 31 4.19 27.29 31.05
C ALA A 31 4.28 27.49 29.54
N ALA A 32 5.41 27.95 29.07
CA ALA A 32 5.66 28.07 27.64
C ALA A 32 5.34 26.71 27.04
N ALA A 33 4.41 26.67 26.08
CA ALA A 33 4.12 25.47 25.33
C ALA A 33 5.49 24.97 24.82
N SER A 34 5.91 23.78 25.24
CA SER A 34 7.16 23.18 24.81
C SER A 34 7.08 23.09 23.30
N ALA A 35 8.05 23.70 22.60
CA ALA A 35 8.09 23.62 21.15
C ALA A 35 7.98 22.15 20.75
N THR A 36 7.04 21.83 19.86
CA THR A 36 6.85 20.48 19.32
C THR A 36 8.21 20.01 18.79
N PRO A 37 8.74 18.88 19.24
CA PRO A 37 10.06 18.44 18.81
C PRO A 37 10.02 18.24 17.29
N SER A 38 10.97 18.85 16.60
CA SER A 38 11.14 18.67 15.17
C SER A 38 11.59 17.24 14.90
N TYR A 39 10.85 16.52 14.06
CA TYR A 39 11.17 15.17 13.59
C TYR A 39 11.51 15.21 12.11
N ARG A 40 12.49 14.41 11.72
CA ARG A 40 12.77 14.13 10.33
C ARG A 40 12.22 12.75 9.99
N TRP A 41 11.26 12.73 9.10
CA TRP A 41 10.66 11.49 8.60
C TRP A 41 11.35 11.02 7.33
N ARG A 42 11.47 9.70 7.20
CA ARG A 42 12.06 9.02 6.05
C ARG A 42 11.41 7.65 5.87
N GLN A 43 11.46 7.17 4.65
CA GLN A 43 11.03 5.82 4.29
C GLN A 43 12.14 4.81 4.56
N VAL A 44 11.80 3.64 5.12
CA VAL A 44 12.67 2.46 5.11
C VAL A 44 12.61 1.86 3.70
N ALA A 45 13.74 1.79 3.04
CA ALA A 45 13.80 1.28 1.68
C ALA A 45 13.60 -0.24 1.65
N ILE A 46 12.55 -0.70 0.98
CA ILE A 46 12.27 -2.11 0.67
C ILE A 46 12.46 -2.33 -0.82
N GLY A 47 11.86 -1.47 -1.66
CA GLY A 47 12.02 -1.47 -3.12
C GLY A 47 10.81 -1.99 -3.87
N GLY A 48 9.60 -1.58 -3.47
CA GLY A 48 8.34 -1.91 -4.13
C GLY A 48 7.43 -2.77 -3.26
N THR A 49 7.24 -4.03 -3.64
CA THR A 49 6.44 -5.10 -3.00
C THR A 49 4.94 -5.08 -3.25
N GLY A 50 4.43 -4.18 -4.11
CA GLY A 50 3.01 -4.12 -4.42
C GLY A 50 2.72 -3.74 -5.86
N PHE A 51 1.43 -3.53 -6.17
CA PHE A 51 0.94 -3.42 -7.54
C PHE A 51 0.95 -1.98 -8.04
N VAL A 52 1.91 -1.65 -8.93
CA VAL A 52 1.91 -0.39 -9.67
C VAL A 52 0.90 -0.48 -10.81
N THR A 53 -0.24 0.19 -10.64
CA THR A 53 -1.40 0.09 -11.54
C THR A 53 -1.33 1.00 -12.76
N GLY A 54 -0.49 2.04 -12.74
CA GLY A 54 -0.31 2.96 -13.87
C GLY A 54 1.02 3.68 -13.84
N VAL A 55 1.56 3.95 -15.04
CA VAL A 55 2.74 4.79 -15.25
C VAL A 55 2.52 5.67 -16.48
N LEU A 56 2.83 6.96 -16.36
CA LEU A 56 2.68 7.95 -17.40
C LEU A 56 3.94 8.78 -17.56
N PHE A 57 4.48 8.88 -18.78
CA PHE A 57 5.43 9.93 -19.14
C PHE A 57 4.67 11.17 -19.61
N HIS A 58 5.14 12.35 -19.21
CA HIS A 58 4.56 13.60 -19.72
C HIS A 58 4.89 13.78 -21.22
N PRO A 59 3.90 13.99 -22.08
CA PRO A 59 4.12 14.01 -23.53
C PRO A 59 4.97 15.17 -24.02
N SER A 60 4.99 16.31 -23.31
CA SER A 60 5.69 17.53 -23.73
C SER A 60 6.86 17.95 -22.82
N VAL A 61 7.18 17.15 -21.77
CA VAL A 61 8.31 17.44 -20.85
C VAL A 61 9.16 16.21 -20.64
N ARG A 62 10.40 16.26 -21.09
CA ARG A 62 11.37 15.18 -20.92
C ARG A 62 11.68 14.96 -19.44
N GLY A 63 11.75 13.67 -19.01
CA GLY A 63 12.12 13.29 -17.66
C GLY A 63 11.01 13.50 -16.61
N LEU A 64 9.83 13.98 -17.01
CA LEU A 64 8.67 14.08 -16.13
C LEU A 64 7.79 12.85 -16.31
N ALA A 65 7.61 12.10 -15.22
CA ALA A 65 6.75 10.93 -15.19
C ALA A 65 6.01 10.83 -13.87
N TYR A 66 4.90 10.09 -13.89
CA TYR A 66 4.06 9.81 -12.73
C TYR A 66 3.73 8.31 -12.68
N ALA A 67 3.57 7.80 -11.47
CA ALA A 67 3.10 6.45 -11.21
C ALA A 67 1.95 6.47 -10.22
N ARG A 68 1.04 5.50 -10.33
CA ARG A 68 -0.05 5.28 -9.37
C ARG A 68 -0.08 3.84 -8.90
N THR A 69 -0.54 3.62 -7.69
CA THR A 69 -0.66 2.32 -7.05
C THR A 69 -2.08 2.10 -6.55
N ASP A 70 -2.40 0.87 -6.19
CA ASP A 70 -3.74 0.52 -5.71
C ASP A 70 -3.99 0.89 -4.24
N ILE A 71 -2.96 0.95 -3.38
CA ILE A 71 -3.10 1.32 -1.95
C ILE A 71 -2.02 2.28 -1.43
N GLY A 72 -1.01 2.63 -2.22
CA GLY A 72 0.16 3.40 -1.79
C GLY A 72 0.22 4.84 -2.32
N GLY A 73 -0.85 5.36 -2.92
CA GLY A 73 -0.88 6.72 -3.46
C GLY A 73 -0.26 6.86 -4.85
N ALA A 74 0.08 8.08 -5.19
CA ALA A 74 0.73 8.44 -6.44
C ALA A 74 2.15 8.99 -6.21
N TYR A 75 2.96 8.94 -7.27
CA TYR A 75 4.36 9.33 -7.24
C TYR A 75 4.73 10.11 -8.47
N ARG A 76 5.70 11.03 -8.32
CA ARG A 76 6.35 11.73 -9.41
C ARG A 76 7.82 11.35 -9.50
N TRP A 77 8.30 11.09 -10.72
CA TRP A 77 9.70 10.84 -10.96
C TRP A 77 10.54 12.13 -10.83
N ASP A 78 11.60 12.06 -10.05
CA ASP A 78 12.67 13.04 -10.01
C ASP A 78 13.85 12.51 -10.85
N ASP A 79 13.98 13.05 -12.05
CA ASP A 79 15.00 12.60 -13.02
C ASP A 79 16.45 12.88 -12.53
N ARG A 80 16.64 13.92 -11.71
CA ARG A 80 17.96 14.26 -11.15
C ARG A 80 18.34 13.33 -10.01
N GLY A 81 17.41 13.04 -9.13
CA GLY A 81 17.60 12.12 -8.00
C GLY A 81 17.49 10.66 -8.40
N ALA A 82 17.03 10.34 -9.61
CA ALA A 82 16.66 9.02 -10.09
C ALA A 82 15.81 8.26 -9.05
N CYS A 83 14.72 8.92 -8.60
CA CYS A 83 13.83 8.36 -7.59
C CYS A 83 12.40 8.88 -7.75
N TRP A 84 11.46 8.15 -7.17
CA TRP A 84 10.07 8.54 -7.06
C TRP A 84 9.84 9.38 -5.80
N ILE A 85 9.10 10.46 -5.93
CA ILE A 85 8.68 11.34 -4.84
C ILE A 85 7.20 11.06 -4.57
N PRO A 86 6.82 10.66 -3.35
CA PRO A 86 5.42 10.44 -3.00
C PRO A 86 4.64 11.76 -3.03
N LEU A 87 3.37 11.70 -3.41
CA LEU A 87 2.53 12.87 -3.64
C LEU A 87 1.35 12.97 -2.65
N ASN A 88 1.12 11.95 -1.81
CA ASN A 88 -0.07 11.83 -0.99
C ASN A 88 0.24 11.50 0.49
N ASP A 89 1.46 11.78 0.96
CA ASP A 89 1.85 11.51 2.35
C ASP A 89 1.18 12.48 3.35
N ASP A 90 0.58 13.57 2.88
CA ASP A 90 -0.20 14.55 3.63
C ASP A 90 -1.66 14.15 3.90
N LEU A 91 -2.17 13.09 3.27
CA LEU A 91 -3.50 12.55 3.56
C LEU A 91 -3.55 12.04 5.01
N GLY A 92 -4.52 12.53 5.78
CA GLY A 92 -4.67 12.21 7.20
C GLY A 92 -5.37 10.88 7.47
N TRP A 93 -5.46 10.53 8.75
CA TRP A 93 -6.10 9.29 9.20
C TRP A 93 -7.51 9.07 8.64
N ASP A 94 -8.32 10.12 8.61
CA ASP A 94 -9.70 10.04 8.14
C ASP A 94 -9.79 9.87 6.61
N ASP A 95 -8.70 10.12 5.90
CA ASP A 95 -8.58 10.00 4.45
C ASP A 95 -8.03 8.66 3.99
N TRP A 96 -7.96 7.64 4.85
CA TRP A 96 -7.35 6.34 4.55
C TRP A 96 -7.87 5.70 3.25
N ASN A 97 -9.17 5.89 2.91
CA ASN A 97 -9.76 5.37 1.67
C ASN A 97 -9.31 6.14 0.41
N LEU A 98 -8.57 7.25 0.54
CA LEU A 98 -8.06 8.02 -0.60
C LEU A 98 -6.63 7.66 -1.00
N LEU A 99 -6.02 6.64 -0.38
CA LEU A 99 -4.68 6.18 -0.77
C LEU A 99 -4.66 5.34 -2.04
N GLY A 100 -5.76 4.70 -2.41
CA GLY A 100 -5.92 4.04 -3.70
C GLY A 100 -6.14 5.05 -4.82
N VAL A 101 -5.36 4.96 -5.90
CA VAL A 101 -5.46 5.87 -7.04
C VAL A 101 -6.14 5.17 -8.22
N GLU A 102 -7.42 5.45 -8.43
CA GLU A 102 -8.21 4.87 -9.53
C GLU A 102 -7.66 5.30 -10.90
N ALA A 103 -7.31 6.60 -11.04
CA ALA A 103 -6.78 7.12 -12.29
C ALA A 103 -5.96 8.40 -12.08
N MET A 104 -5.11 8.72 -13.05
CA MET A 104 -4.36 9.97 -13.09
C MET A 104 -4.35 10.55 -14.50
N ALA A 105 -4.22 11.88 -14.57
CA ALA A 105 -4.06 12.59 -15.84
C ALA A 105 -3.05 13.73 -15.71
N VAL A 106 -2.32 13.99 -16.78
CA VAL A 106 -1.45 15.17 -16.95
C VAL A 106 -2.02 16.07 -18.03
N ASP A 107 -1.88 17.37 -17.87
CA ASP A 107 -2.26 18.31 -18.93
C ASP A 107 -1.12 18.40 -19.97
N PRO A 108 -1.33 17.96 -21.22
CA PRO A 108 -0.27 17.95 -22.22
C PRO A 108 0.21 19.35 -22.63
N VAL A 109 -0.58 20.39 -22.35
CA VAL A 109 -0.30 21.80 -22.70
C VAL A 109 0.31 22.55 -21.50
N HIS A 110 -0.19 22.26 -20.29
CA HIS A 110 0.26 22.89 -19.05
C HIS A 110 0.97 21.88 -18.15
N PRO A 111 2.29 21.69 -18.30
CA PRO A 111 3.00 20.56 -17.69
C PRO A 111 3.09 20.59 -16.14
N ASP A 112 2.71 21.68 -15.53
CA ASP A 112 2.64 21.78 -14.07
C ASP A 112 1.31 21.25 -13.50
N ARG A 113 0.31 21.00 -14.39
CA ARG A 113 -0.99 20.47 -14.00
C ARG A 113 -1.01 18.95 -14.00
N VAL A 114 -1.41 18.39 -12.87
CA VAL A 114 -1.65 16.95 -12.71
C VAL A 114 -2.90 16.73 -11.86
N TYR A 115 -3.63 15.68 -12.19
CA TYR A 115 -4.90 15.32 -11.59
C TYR A 115 -4.86 13.87 -11.13
N LEU A 116 -5.38 13.61 -9.93
CA LEU A 116 -5.52 12.28 -9.35
C LEU A 116 -6.97 12.05 -8.95
N ALA A 117 -7.54 10.91 -9.35
CA ALA A 117 -8.85 10.45 -8.90
C ALA A 117 -8.61 9.36 -7.83
N LEU A 118 -8.97 9.65 -6.60
CA LEU A 118 -8.63 8.89 -5.41
C LEU A 118 -9.84 8.18 -4.81
N GLY A 119 -9.66 6.95 -4.41
CA GLY A 119 -10.61 6.10 -3.70
C GLY A 119 -10.14 4.67 -3.77
N THR A 120 -9.94 4.01 -2.62
CA THR A 120 -9.37 2.65 -2.55
C THR A 120 -10.45 1.59 -2.79
N TYR A 121 -11.60 1.73 -2.13
CA TYR A 121 -12.70 0.76 -2.20
C TYR A 121 -14.03 1.42 -2.56
N ALA A 122 -14.81 0.71 -3.40
CA ALA A 122 -16.16 1.13 -3.80
C ALA A 122 -17.27 0.45 -2.97
N GLN A 123 -16.93 -0.33 -1.95
CA GLN A 123 -17.87 -1.06 -1.09
C GLN A 123 -18.77 -0.11 -0.27
N SER A 124 -19.91 -0.59 0.22
CA SER A 124 -20.87 0.23 0.96
C SER A 124 -20.30 0.90 2.21
N TRP A 125 -19.35 0.26 2.86
CA TRP A 125 -18.65 0.75 4.07
C TRP A 125 -17.52 1.77 3.78
N ALA A 126 -17.08 1.88 2.53
CA ALA A 126 -16.01 2.82 2.15
C ALA A 126 -16.55 4.24 1.95
N GLY A 127 -15.68 5.22 2.14
CA GLY A 127 -15.98 6.63 1.85
C GLY A 127 -16.10 6.91 0.34
N ASN A 128 -16.61 8.07 -0.02
CA ASN A 128 -16.61 8.54 -1.39
C ASN A 128 -15.19 8.89 -1.87
N GLY A 129 -15.02 8.93 -3.20
CA GLY A 129 -13.76 9.34 -3.81
C GLY A 129 -13.56 10.85 -3.80
N ALA A 130 -12.36 11.26 -4.17
CA ALA A 130 -12.00 12.66 -4.35
C ALA A 130 -11.14 12.85 -5.60
N VAL A 131 -11.14 14.07 -6.16
CA VAL A 131 -10.17 14.48 -7.17
C VAL A 131 -9.20 15.49 -6.54
N LEU A 132 -7.92 15.17 -6.60
CA LEU A 132 -6.85 16.10 -6.31
C LEU A 132 -6.36 16.74 -7.61
N ARG A 133 -6.18 18.06 -7.59
CA ARG A 133 -5.65 18.85 -8.69
C ARG A 133 -4.47 19.69 -8.23
N SER A 134 -3.39 19.67 -8.99
CA SER A 134 -2.18 20.44 -8.73
C SER A 134 -1.83 21.32 -9.91
N GLU A 135 -1.33 22.50 -9.63
CA GLU A 135 -0.79 23.48 -10.60
C GLU A 135 0.75 23.56 -10.50
N ASN A 136 1.39 22.65 -9.76
CA ASN A 136 2.83 22.65 -9.48
C ASN A 136 3.42 21.24 -9.38
N ARG A 137 2.97 20.34 -10.27
CA ARG A 137 3.47 18.95 -10.40
C ARG A 137 3.27 18.10 -9.15
N GLY A 138 2.21 18.35 -8.38
CA GLY A 138 1.93 17.60 -7.16
C GLY A 138 2.66 18.10 -5.92
N ALA A 139 3.28 19.28 -5.94
CA ALA A 139 3.88 19.85 -4.74
C ALA A 139 2.82 20.36 -3.74
N THR A 140 1.67 20.81 -4.25
CA THR A 140 0.49 21.14 -3.45
C THR A 140 -0.78 20.77 -4.21
N TRP A 141 -1.86 20.55 -3.47
CA TRP A 141 -3.12 20.06 -4.01
C TRP A 141 -4.31 20.93 -3.60
N ALA A 142 -5.24 21.10 -4.53
CA ALA A 142 -6.61 21.47 -4.23
C ALA A 142 -7.47 20.20 -4.35
N ARG A 143 -8.34 19.94 -3.36
CA ARG A 143 -9.21 18.76 -3.26
C ARG A 143 -10.64 19.10 -3.64
N THR A 144 -11.28 18.20 -4.35
CA THR A 144 -12.73 18.19 -4.60
C THR A 144 -13.27 16.81 -4.20
N ASP A 145 -14.10 16.77 -3.17
CA ASP A 145 -14.79 15.55 -2.78
C ASP A 145 -15.91 15.24 -3.78
N LEU A 146 -16.00 13.97 -4.17
CA LEU A 146 -17.02 13.48 -5.10
C LEU A 146 -18.24 12.95 -4.33
N SER A 147 -19.38 12.88 -5.01
CA SER A 147 -20.57 12.18 -4.49
C SER A 147 -20.58 10.68 -4.81
N VAL A 148 -19.55 10.19 -5.49
CA VAL A 148 -19.41 8.82 -5.99
C VAL A 148 -18.21 8.11 -5.36
N LYS A 149 -18.23 6.77 -5.37
CA LYS A 149 -17.12 5.96 -4.91
C LYS A 149 -16.15 5.64 -6.05
N LEU A 150 -14.86 5.56 -5.73
CA LEU A 150 -13.82 5.11 -6.64
C LEU A 150 -13.14 3.87 -6.05
N GLY A 151 -12.53 3.03 -6.89
CA GLY A 151 -12.07 1.70 -6.51
C GLY A 151 -10.64 1.39 -6.98
N GLY A 152 -9.67 2.21 -6.53
CA GLY A 152 -8.25 2.03 -6.88
C GLY A 152 -7.66 0.67 -6.49
N ASN A 153 -8.29 -0.08 -5.56
CA ASN A 153 -7.93 -1.45 -5.21
C ASN A 153 -9.03 -2.49 -5.54
N GLU A 154 -9.97 -2.15 -6.38
CA GLU A 154 -10.97 -3.10 -6.87
C GLU A 154 -10.51 -3.83 -8.14
N ASP A 155 -11.20 -4.90 -8.52
CA ASP A 155 -10.97 -5.58 -9.79
C ASP A 155 -11.05 -4.60 -10.96
N GLY A 156 -10.12 -4.71 -11.92
CA GLY A 156 -10.01 -3.74 -13.01
C GLY A 156 -9.24 -2.47 -12.68
N ARG A 157 -8.56 -2.40 -11.51
CA ARG A 157 -7.73 -1.26 -11.10
C ARG A 157 -6.55 -0.96 -12.02
N GLY A 158 -6.09 -1.95 -12.78
CA GLY A 158 -5.05 -1.79 -13.78
C GLY A 158 -5.54 -1.31 -15.13
N ALA A 159 -6.86 -1.31 -15.39
CA ALA A 159 -7.45 -0.72 -16.59
C ALA A 159 -7.33 0.81 -16.58
N GLY A 160 -7.32 1.45 -17.72
CA GLY A 160 -7.33 2.90 -17.76
C GLY A 160 -6.42 3.55 -18.83
N GLU A 161 -6.11 4.83 -18.70
CA GLU A 161 -6.55 5.70 -17.58
C GLU A 161 -8.04 6.04 -17.70
N ARG A 162 -8.70 6.22 -16.53
CA ARG A 162 -10.12 6.60 -16.46
C ARG A 162 -10.30 8.12 -16.27
N LEU A 163 -9.21 8.88 -16.16
CA LEU A 163 -9.19 10.33 -16.06
C LEU A 163 -8.45 10.90 -17.27
N LEU A 164 -9.06 11.91 -17.91
CA LEU A 164 -8.52 12.51 -19.13
C LEU A 164 -8.73 14.02 -19.14
N VAL A 165 -7.69 14.78 -19.49
CA VAL A 165 -7.81 16.18 -19.88
C VAL A 165 -8.30 16.25 -21.33
N ASP A 166 -9.33 17.03 -21.60
CA ASP A 166 -9.89 17.15 -22.94
C ASP A 166 -8.87 17.83 -23.89
N PRO A 167 -8.48 17.20 -25.00
CA PRO A 167 -7.48 17.76 -25.90
C PRO A 167 -7.96 19.02 -26.64
N ARG A 168 -9.26 19.36 -26.52
CA ARG A 168 -9.87 20.55 -27.14
C ARG A 168 -9.85 21.76 -26.21
N ASP A 169 -9.83 21.50 -24.88
CA ASP A 169 -9.92 22.49 -23.83
C ASP A 169 -9.32 21.94 -22.52
N SER A 170 -8.16 22.46 -22.12
CA SER A 170 -7.45 22.03 -20.90
C SER A 170 -8.20 22.33 -19.58
N ASP A 171 -9.26 23.12 -19.61
CA ASP A 171 -10.09 23.35 -18.43
C ASP A 171 -11.20 22.29 -18.29
N THR A 172 -11.40 21.47 -19.33
CA THR A 172 -12.35 20.37 -19.34
C THR A 172 -11.67 19.03 -19.01
N LEU A 173 -12.27 18.30 -18.06
CA LEU A 173 -11.82 16.98 -17.61
C LEU A 173 -12.95 15.96 -17.72
N TRP A 174 -12.58 14.70 -17.96
CA TRP A 174 -13.48 13.55 -18.01
C TRP A 174 -13.00 12.51 -17.00
N LEU A 175 -13.92 11.96 -16.20
CA LEU A 175 -13.65 10.89 -15.24
C LEU A 175 -14.64 9.75 -15.44
N GLY A 176 -14.12 8.60 -15.83
CA GLY A 176 -14.86 7.36 -15.88
C GLY A 176 -15.01 6.74 -14.51
N THR A 177 -16.22 6.38 -14.12
CA THR A 177 -16.51 5.70 -12.86
C THR A 177 -16.94 4.26 -13.09
N ARG A 178 -16.94 3.45 -12.03
CA ARG A 178 -17.37 2.05 -12.06
C ARG A 178 -18.87 1.91 -12.07
N HIS A 179 -19.57 2.75 -11.28
CA HIS A 179 -20.99 2.56 -11.01
C HIS A 179 -21.85 3.80 -11.32
N ASP A 180 -21.24 4.93 -11.64
CA ASP A 180 -21.93 6.22 -11.81
C ASP A 180 -21.74 6.82 -13.23
N GLY A 181 -21.27 5.99 -14.18
CA GLY A 181 -21.09 6.37 -15.58
C GLY A 181 -19.87 7.28 -15.80
N LEU A 182 -20.02 8.26 -16.69
CA LEU A 182 -18.99 9.22 -17.06
C LEU A 182 -19.27 10.57 -16.40
N LEU A 183 -18.29 11.13 -15.69
CA LEU A 183 -18.35 12.46 -15.13
C LEU A 183 -17.56 13.45 -15.99
N LYS A 184 -18.00 14.70 -15.98
CA LYS A 184 -17.36 15.82 -16.68
C LYS A 184 -17.19 17.01 -15.74
N SER A 185 -16.05 17.66 -15.83
CA SER A 185 -15.76 18.97 -15.24
C SER A 185 -15.41 19.95 -16.36
N THR A 186 -15.79 21.23 -16.23
CA THR A 186 -15.43 22.31 -17.14
C THR A 186 -14.67 23.43 -16.45
N ASP A 187 -14.17 23.18 -15.25
CA ASP A 187 -13.49 24.13 -14.37
C ASP A 187 -12.23 23.53 -13.73
N ARG A 188 -11.52 22.70 -14.48
CA ARG A 188 -10.28 22.02 -14.05
C ARG A 188 -10.48 21.10 -12.86
N GLY A 189 -11.65 20.43 -12.76
CA GLY A 189 -11.94 19.48 -11.68
C GLY A 189 -12.41 20.14 -10.37
N ALA A 190 -12.76 21.43 -10.40
CA ALA A 190 -13.31 22.10 -9.21
C ALA A 190 -14.75 21.65 -8.93
N THR A 191 -15.53 21.36 -9.98
CA THR A 191 -16.87 20.77 -9.88
C THR A 191 -17.04 19.66 -10.89
N TRP A 192 -17.91 18.70 -10.59
CA TRP A 192 -18.18 17.52 -11.42
C TRP A 192 -19.66 17.29 -11.58
N ALA A 193 -20.09 16.91 -12.78
CA ALA A 193 -21.45 16.50 -13.09
C ALA A 193 -21.43 15.26 -13.98
N VAL A 194 -22.51 14.50 -14.00
CA VAL A 194 -22.70 13.39 -14.96
C VAL A 194 -22.67 13.97 -16.37
N ALA A 195 -21.91 13.33 -17.25
CA ALA A 195 -21.79 13.77 -18.65
C ALA A 195 -23.08 13.49 -19.41
N ASP A 196 -23.65 14.54 -19.99
CA ASP A 196 -24.84 14.43 -20.81
C ASP A 196 -24.59 13.57 -22.05
N GLY A 197 -25.58 12.77 -22.43
CA GLY A 197 -25.58 11.97 -23.66
C GLY A 197 -24.67 10.73 -23.65
N PHE A 198 -23.94 10.44 -22.59
CA PHE A 198 -23.16 9.20 -22.49
C PHE A 198 -24.09 7.99 -22.30
N PRO A 199 -24.08 6.99 -23.23
CA PRO A 199 -25.12 5.95 -23.28
C PRO A 199 -24.85 4.79 -22.29
N GLY A 200 -23.67 4.71 -21.66
CA GLY A 200 -23.31 3.62 -20.74
C GLY A 200 -24.18 3.66 -19.48
N THR A 201 -24.95 2.60 -19.25
CA THR A 201 -25.71 2.44 -18.01
C THR A 201 -25.00 1.42 -17.12
N PRO A 202 -24.54 1.81 -15.92
CA PRO A 202 -23.84 0.90 -15.02
C PRO A 202 -24.74 -0.27 -14.62
N SER A 203 -24.18 -1.49 -14.69
CA SER A 203 -24.84 -2.71 -14.20
C SER A 203 -24.22 -3.16 -12.88
N ALA A 204 -25.00 -3.85 -12.06
CA ALA A 204 -24.47 -4.50 -10.85
C ALA A 204 -23.40 -5.52 -11.26
N GLY A 205 -22.14 -5.32 -10.82
CA GLY A 205 -20.99 -6.16 -11.19
C GLY A 205 -20.27 -5.77 -12.49
N GLY A 206 -20.77 -4.77 -13.23
CA GLY A 206 -20.06 -4.16 -14.36
C GLY A 206 -18.86 -3.31 -13.91
N GLN A 207 -17.95 -3.06 -14.85
CA GLN A 207 -16.74 -2.24 -14.59
C GLN A 207 -16.94 -0.77 -14.96
N GLY A 208 -18.12 -0.43 -15.50
CA GLY A 208 -18.41 0.92 -15.98
C GLY A 208 -17.42 1.40 -17.04
N VAL A 209 -17.00 2.66 -16.96
CA VAL A 209 -15.98 3.21 -17.86
C VAL A 209 -14.60 2.69 -17.46
N THR A 210 -13.99 1.87 -18.30
CA THR A 210 -12.69 1.23 -18.02
C THR A 210 -11.50 2.05 -18.49
N LEU A 211 -11.66 2.83 -19.55
CA LEU A 211 -10.61 3.71 -20.09
C LEU A 211 -11.20 4.93 -20.78
N LEU A 212 -10.39 5.99 -20.84
CA LEU A 212 -10.61 7.18 -21.65
C LEU A 212 -9.34 7.47 -22.46
N VAL A 213 -9.49 7.75 -23.76
CA VAL A 213 -8.37 8.09 -24.63
C VAL A 213 -8.76 9.09 -25.69
N ALA A 214 -7.86 10.03 -25.99
CA ALA A 214 -8.02 10.98 -27.08
C ALA A 214 -7.27 10.51 -28.33
N ALA A 215 -7.96 10.51 -29.47
CA ALA A 215 -7.35 10.33 -30.79
C ALA A 215 -7.51 11.63 -31.60
N GLY A 216 -6.57 12.52 -31.47
CA GLY A 216 -6.69 13.90 -31.93
C GLY A 216 -7.77 14.64 -31.11
N ARG A 217 -8.84 15.08 -31.78
CA ARG A 217 -9.96 15.78 -31.12
C ARG A 217 -11.15 14.84 -30.77
N VAL A 218 -11.08 13.59 -31.13
CA VAL A 218 -12.12 12.58 -30.84
C VAL A 218 -11.77 11.87 -29.54
N LEU A 219 -12.72 11.83 -28.62
CA LEU A 219 -12.60 11.08 -27.38
C LEU A 219 -13.21 9.69 -27.55
N TYR A 220 -12.57 8.71 -26.96
CA TYR A 220 -13.07 7.34 -26.86
C TYR A 220 -13.20 6.95 -25.39
N ALA A 221 -14.30 6.26 -25.06
CA ALA A 221 -14.57 5.71 -23.74
C ALA A 221 -14.79 4.20 -23.85
N GLY A 222 -13.97 3.43 -23.14
CA GLY A 222 -14.16 1.99 -23.01
C GLY A 222 -15.19 1.67 -21.95
N TRP A 223 -16.03 0.68 -22.20
CA TRP A 223 -17.09 0.22 -21.31
C TRP A 223 -16.92 -1.27 -21.00
N GLY A 224 -16.77 -1.60 -19.72
CA GLY A 224 -16.59 -2.97 -19.25
C GLY A 224 -17.90 -3.55 -18.73
N ASP A 225 -18.58 -4.35 -19.54
CA ASP A 225 -19.74 -5.11 -19.12
C ASP A 225 -19.36 -6.56 -18.80
N SER A 226 -19.93 -7.11 -17.72
CA SER A 226 -19.63 -8.47 -17.28
C SER A 226 -20.17 -9.56 -18.22
N ASP A 227 -21.26 -9.28 -18.98
CA ASP A 227 -21.88 -10.26 -19.86
C ASP A 227 -21.37 -10.20 -21.32
N GLY A 228 -20.67 -9.12 -21.70
CA GLY A 228 -20.11 -8.95 -23.05
C GLY A 228 -21.14 -8.79 -24.18
N THR A 229 -22.37 -8.43 -23.85
CA THR A 229 -23.47 -8.27 -24.80
C THR A 229 -23.67 -6.83 -25.25
N THR A 230 -23.25 -5.87 -24.48
CA THR A 230 -23.33 -4.44 -24.79
C THR A 230 -22.14 -3.98 -25.62
N PRO A 231 -22.27 -2.85 -26.37
CA PRO A 231 -21.13 -2.19 -26.98
C PRO A 231 -20.08 -1.83 -25.91
N ASN A 232 -18.81 -2.10 -26.21
CA ASN A 232 -17.71 -1.87 -25.24
C ASN A 232 -16.84 -0.65 -25.55
N LEU A 233 -17.13 0.09 -26.63
CA LEU A 233 -16.42 1.30 -27.00
C LEU A 233 -17.36 2.37 -27.58
N TYR A 234 -17.29 3.55 -27.01
CA TYR A 234 -18.04 4.73 -27.46
C TYR A 234 -17.07 5.84 -27.87
N ARG A 235 -17.53 6.80 -28.67
CA ARG A 235 -16.74 7.97 -29.07
C ARG A 235 -17.60 9.23 -29.14
N THR A 236 -16.93 10.38 -29.01
CA THR A 236 -17.53 11.69 -29.23
C THR A 236 -16.53 12.65 -29.90
N SER A 237 -17.01 13.51 -30.78
CA SER A 237 -16.23 14.59 -31.40
C SER A 237 -16.55 15.97 -30.80
N ASP A 238 -17.70 16.12 -30.18
CA ASP A 238 -18.19 17.37 -29.60
C ASP A 238 -18.23 17.39 -28.05
N GLY A 239 -18.15 16.21 -27.41
CA GLY A 239 -18.21 16.06 -25.94
C GLY A 239 -19.62 16.10 -25.38
N THR A 240 -20.66 16.00 -26.24
CA THR A 240 -22.07 15.98 -25.87
C THR A 240 -22.83 14.85 -26.53
N THR A 241 -22.52 14.53 -27.79
CA THR A 241 -23.11 13.42 -28.53
C THR A 241 -22.15 12.25 -28.54
N TRP A 242 -22.59 11.15 -27.96
CA TRP A 242 -21.81 9.90 -27.91
C TRP A 242 -22.42 8.86 -28.82
N GLU A 243 -21.60 8.19 -29.58
CA GLU A 243 -21.99 7.11 -30.46
C GLU A 243 -21.17 5.85 -30.23
N THR A 244 -21.79 4.70 -30.48
CA THR A 244 -21.11 3.41 -30.51
C THR A 244 -20.10 3.38 -31.67
N VAL A 245 -18.88 2.90 -31.43
CA VAL A 245 -17.89 2.74 -32.49
C VAL A 245 -18.29 1.55 -33.40
N PRO A 246 -18.57 1.77 -34.71
CA PRO A 246 -19.03 0.71 -35.58
C PRO A 246 -17.98 -0.40 -35.76
N GLY A 247 -18.45 -1.66 -35.88
CA GLY A 247 -17.61 -2.83 -36.16
C GLY A 247 -16.58 -3.16 -35.07
N GLN A 248 -16.75 -2.63 -33.85
CA GLN A 248 -15.86 -2.89 -32.72
C GLN A 248 -15.75 -4.39 -32.41
N PRO A 249 -14.61 -4.85 -31.87
CA PRO A 249 -14.43 -6.22 -31.45
C PRO A 249 -15.48 -6.65 -30.41
N SER A 250 -15.90 -7.92 -30.51
CA SER A 250 -16.88 -8.53 -29.59
C SER A 250 -16.53 -9.99 -29.33
N GLY A 251 -17.21 -10.60 -28.37
CA GLY A 251 -16.98 -11.99 -27.96
C GLY A 251 -16.08 -12.08 -26.70
N LYS A 252 -15.77 -13.30 -26.28
CA LYS A 252 -15.07 -13.57 -25.02
C LYS A 252 -13.75 -12.81 -24.92
N ASN A 253 -12.93 -12.84 -25.95
CA ASN A 253 -11.59 -12.25 -25.97
C ASN A 253 -11.56 -10.72 -26.17
N ALA A 254 -12.72 -10.07 -26.29
CA ALA A 254 -12.84 -8.62 -26.44
C ALA A 254 -13.95 -8.05 -25.55
N LYS A 255 -14.20 -8.69 -24.41
CA LYS A 255 -15.30 -8.37 -23.50
C LYS A 255 -15.06 -7.07 -22.72
N VAL A 256 -13.86 -6.92 -22.17
CA VAL A 256 -13.46 -5.75 -21.36
C VAL A 256 -12.30 -5.04 -22.05
N PRO A 257 -12.47 -3.79 -22.53
CA PRO A 257 -11.35 -2.97 -22.98
C PRO A 257 -10.51 -2.56 -21.76
N ILE A 258 -9.21 -2.90 -21.79
CA ILE A 258 -8.33 -2.71 -20.64
C ILE A 258 -7.54 -1.39 -20.76
N ARG A 259 -6.81 -1.21 -21.88
CA ARG A 259 -6.04 0.01 -22.15
C ARG A 259 -6.08 0.39 -23.62
N ALA A 260 -5.80 1.66 -23.89
CA ALA A 260 -5.72 2.18 -25.24
C ALA A 260 -4.56 3.15 -25.40
N ALA A 261 -3.97 3.17 -26.61
CA ALA A 261 -2.93 4.14 -26.99
C ALA A 261 -3.10 4.57 -28.44
N TYR A 262 -2.99 5.87 -28.71
CA TYR A 262 -3.16 6.45 -30.02
C TYR A 262 -1.84 6.76 -30.68
N ASP A 263 -1.58 6.18 -31.85
CA ASP A 263 -0.49 6.55 -32.76
C ASP A 263 -0.99 7.60 -33.75
N CYS A 264 -0.56 8.83 -33.58
CA CYS A 264 -0.99 9.94 -34.42
C CYS A 264 -0.48 9.88 -35.86
N HIS A 265 0.51 9.05 -36.16
CA HIS A 265 1.00 8.71 -37.49
C HIS A 265 1.23 7.20 -37.59
N PRO A 266 0.32 6.39 -38.08
CA PRO A 266 -0.65 6.63 -39.17
C PRO A 266 -2.11 6.90 -38.75
N ARG A 267 -2.40 7.36 -37.57
CA ARG A 267 -3.73 7.63 -37.00
C ARG A 267 -4.47 6.31 -36.66
N GLU A 268 -3.78 5.47 -35.92
CA GLU A 268 -4.29 4.17 -35.43
C GLU A 268 -4.46 4.22 -33.90
N LEU A 269 -5.61 3.76 -33.41
CA LEU A 269 -5.88 3.56 -32.01
C LEU A 269 -5.72 2.07 -31.71
N TYR A 270 -4.78 1.73 -30.82
CA TYR A 270 -4.53 0.37 -30.35
C TYR A 270 -5.25 0.15 -29.02
N LEU A 271 -5.93 -0.99 -28.90
CA LEU A 271 -6.66 -1.39 -27.69
C LEU A 271 -6.27 -2.81 -27.30
N THR A 272 -6.09 -3.01 -26.00
CA THR A 272 -5.98 -4.33 -25.39
C THR A 272 -7.31 -4.69 -24.76
N TYR A 273 -7.66 -5.97 -24.84
CA TYR A 273 -8.90 -6.54 -24.33
C TYR A 273 -8.62 -7.79 -23.51
N ALA A 274 -9.56 -8.10 -22.60
CA ALA A 274 -9.59 -9.36 -21.87
C ALA A 274 -11.04 -9.81 -21.64
N ASP A 275 -11.19 -11.07 -21.20
CA ASP A 275 -12.49 -11.64 -20.81
C ASP A 275 -12.92 -11.26 -19.38
N ALA A 276 -12.00 -10.70 -18.58
CA ALA A 276 -12.24 -10.23 -17.21
C ALA A 276 -11.45 -8.93 -16.93
N PRO A 277 -11.84 -8.14 -15.92
CA PRO A 277 -11.22 -6.84 -15.64
C PRO A 277 -9.75 -6.93 -15.17
N GLY A 278 -9.35 -8.04 -14.54
CA GLY A 278 -8.01 -8.22 -13.99
C GLY A 278 -7.79 -7.47 -12.66
N PRO A 279 -6.58 -7.58 -12.07
CA PRO A 279 -5.41 -8.27 -12.62
C PRO A 279 -5.51 -9.79 -12.59
N ASN A 280 -6.37 -10.37 -11.72
CA ASN A 280 -6.65 -11.80 -11.64
C ASN A 280 -7.83 -12.21 -12.54
N GLY A 281 -7.95 -13.53 -12.82
CA GLY A 281 -9.11 -14.13 -13.44
C GLY A 281 -9.21 -13.95 -14.96
N GLN A 282 -8.27 -13.30 -15.61
CA GLN A 282 -8.21 -13.23 -17.07
C GLN A 282 -7.75 -14.57 -17.64
N SER A 283 -8.50 -15.07 -18.63
CA SER A 283 -8.21 -16.35 -19.29
C SER A 283 -8.15 -16.25 -20.81
N ASP A 284 -8.64 -15.16 -21.38
CA ASP A 284 -8.67 -14.89 -22.81
C ASP A 284 -8.52 -13.38 -23.06
N GLY A 285 -8.02 -13.02 -24.23
CA GLY A 285 -7.83 -11.62 -24.57
C GLY A 285 -7.28 -11.42 -25.99
N SER A 286 -7.29 -10.17 -26.43
CA SER A 286 -6.88 -9.80 -27.79
C SER A 286 -6.31 -8.38 -27.85
N VAL A 287 -5.64 -8.09 -28.96
CA VAL A 287 -5.15 -6.74 -29.28
C VAL A 287 -5.72 -6.35 -30.64
N HIS A 288 -6.42 -5.24 -30.67
CA HIS A 288 -7.00 -4.70 -31.91
C HIS A 288 -6.50 -3.29 -32.18
N LYS A 289 -6.48 -2.92 -33.46
CA LYS A 289 -6.28 -1.55 -33.89
C LYS A 289 -7.43 -1.04 -34.73
N LEU A 290 -7.77 0.22 -34.50
CA LEU A 290 -8.75 0.97 -35.28
C LEU A 290 -8.04 2.05 -36.09
N ALA A 291 -8.12 1.99 -37.41
CA ALA A 291 -7.73 3.11 -38.26
C ALA A 291 -8.81 4.21 -38.14
N THR A 292 -8.50 5.29 -37.36
CA THR A 292 -9.50 6.29 -36.97
C THR A 292 -10.06 7.09 -38.14
N THR A 293 -9.36 7.13 -39.27
CA THR A 293 -9.80 7.81 -40.50
C THR A 293 -10.79 6.99 -41.34
N SER A 294 -10.66 5.66 -41.36
CA SER A 294 -11.49 4.79 -42.19
C SER A 294 -12.51 3.97 -41.39
N GLY A 295 -12.39 3.94 -40.07
CA GLY A 295 -13.20 3.07 -39.21
C GLY A 295 -12.83 1.58 -39.29
N LYS A 296 -11.74 1.22 -39.98
CA LYS A 296 -11.36 -0.19 -40.18
C LYS A 296 -10.70 -0.75 -38.91
N TRP A 297 -11.26 -1.87 -38.45
CA TRP A 297 -10.66 -2.68 -37.39
C TRP A 297 -9.72 -3.75 -37.95
N THR A 298 -8.67 -4.08 -37.21
CA THR A 298 -7.73 -5.15 -37.52
C THR A 298 -7.31 -5.85 -36.23
N ASP A 299 -7.44 -7.17 -36.15
CA ASP A 299 -6.87 -8.00 -35.11
C ASP A 299 -5.34 -8.05 -35.31
N VAL A 300 -4.59 -7.62 -34.31
CA VAL A 300 -3.12 -7.59 -34.30
C VAL A 300 -2.56 -8.32 -33.08
N THR A 301 -3.33 -9.26 -32.53
CA THR A 301 -2.96 -10.04 -31.35
C THR A 301 -1.64 -10.79 -31.54
N PRO A 302 -0.61 -10.57 -30.70
CA PRO A 302 0.71 -11.19 -30.84
C PRO A 302 0.68 -12.72 -30.70
N VAL A 303 0.00 -13.22 -29.66
CA VAL A 303 -0.17 -14.63 -29.33
C VAL A 303 -1.59 -14.85 -28.83
N LYS A 304 -2.24 -15.87 -29.33
CA LYS A 304 -3.62 -16.19 -28.88
C LYS A 304 -3.56 -17.06 -27.62
N PRO A 305 -4.37 -16.72 -26.58
CA PRO A 305 -4.53 -17.59 -25.42
C PRO A 305 -5.05 -18.98 -25.80
N GLY A 306 -4.70 -20.01 -25.04
CA GLY A 306 -5.11 -21.38 -25.31
C GLY A 306 -4.34 -22.11 -26.42
N GLY A 307 -3.39 -21.47 -27.11
CA GLY A 307 -2.50 -22.10 -28.06
C GLY A 307 -1.48 -23.00 -27.37
N THR A 308 -1.23 -24.20 -27.90
CA THR A 308 -0.08 -25.00 -27.49
C THR A 308 1.19 -24.29 -27.95
N THR A 309 2.02 -23.85 -27.03
CA THR A 309 3.37 -23.32 -27.35
C THR A 309 4.21 -24.44 -27.96
N ALA A 310 4.40 -24.41 -29.26
CA ALA A 310 5.38 -25.26 -29.92
C ALA A 310 6.77 -24.84 -29.47
N GLY A 311 7.44 -25.67 -28.65
CA GLY A 311 8.88 -25.67 -28.46
C GLY A 311 9.47 -24.59 -27.56
N GLY A 312 9.10 -24.55 -26.29
CA GLY A 312 9.91 -23.97 -25.24
C GLY A 312 10.12 -25.01 -24.14
N THR A 313 11.38 -25.37 -23.87
CA THR A 313 11.72 -26.24 -22.73
C THR A 313 11.37 -25.50 -21.44
N ALA A 314 10.16 -25.74 -20.93
CA ALA A 314 9.75 -25.30 -19.59
C ALA A 314 10.60 -26.09 -18.57
N ARG A 315 11.54 -25.45 -17.93
CA ARG A 315 12.01 -25.87 -16.62
C ARG A 315 11.10 -25.22 -15.59
N SER A 316 10.06 -25.94 -15.19
CA SER A 316 9.15 -25.51 -14.14
C SER A 316 9.39 -26.34 -12.89
N SER A 317 9.86 -25.71 -11.83
CA SER A 317 9.73 -26.18 -10.46
C SER A 317 8.43 -25.72 -9.77
N GLU A 318 7.47 -25.16 -10.53
CA GLU A 318 6.18 -24.65 -10.02
C GLU A 318 4.95 -25.26 -10.71
N ALA A 319 5.09 -26.44 -11.36
CA ALA A 319 3.97 -27.18 -11.92
C ALA A 319 3.43 -28.21 -10.92
N GLU A 320 3.13 -27.84 -9.70
CA GLU A 320 2.45 -28.70 -8.72
C GLU A 320 1.18 -28.05 -8.16
N SER A 321 0.23 -27.74 -9.06
CA SER A 321 -1.20 -27.82 -8.73
C SER A 321 -2.02 -27.86 -10.02
N GLY A 322 -2.27 -29.10 -10.51
CA GLY A 322 -3.29 -29.39 -11.50
C GLY A 322 -2.78 -29.46 -12.93
N GLY A 323 -3.02 -30.62 -13.52
CA GLY A 323 -2.65 -31.11 -14.86
C GLY A 323 -2.71 -30.08 -15.97
N GLY A 324 -1.92 -30.34 -17.02
CA GLY A 324 -1.63 -29.53 -18.20
C GLY A 324 -2.62 -28.44 -18.54
N SER A 325 -2.50 -27.26 -17.93
CA SER A 325 -3.39 -26.15 -18.18
C SER A 325 -3.00 -25.46 -19.46
N ALA A 326 -3.98 -25.21 -20.32
CA ALA A 326 -3.86 -24.34 -21.47
C ALA A 326 -3.23 -23.01 -21.03
N ASP A 327 -2.34 -22.44 -21.84
CA ASP A 327 -1.71 -21.13 -21.61
C ASP A 327 -2.78 -20.02 -21.70
N THR A 328 -3.45 -19.75 -20.57
CA THR A 328 -4.56 -18.81 -20.46
C THR A 328 -4.07 -17.46 -19.93
N PHE A 329 -4.51 -16.36 -20.54
CA PHE A 329 -4.15 -14.99 -20.15
C PHE A 329 -5.02 -13.96 -20.88
N GLY A 330 -5.04 -12.72 -20.38
CA GLY A 330 -5.56 -11.56 -21.08
C GLY A 330 -4.46 -10.64 -21.59
N TYR A 331 -4.85 -9.51 -22.16
CA TYR A 331 -3.93 -8.42 -22.51
C TYR A 331 -4.12 -7.24 -21.58
N GLY A 332 -3.01 -6.69 -21.06
CA GLY A 332 -2.95 -5.59 -20.11
C GLY A 332 -2.56 -4.25 -20.75
N GLY A 333 -1.30 -3.84 -20.56
CA GLY A 333 -0.79 -2.56 -21.04
C GLY A 333 -0.65 -2.44 -22.54
N VAL A 334 -0.76 -1.22 -23.05
CA VAL A 334 -0.40 -0.84 -24.42
C VAL A 334 0.22 0.55 -24.41
N SER A 335 1.31 0.74 -25.15
CA SER A 335 1.96 2.04 -25.35
C SER A 335 2.53 2.17 -26.75
N VAL A 336 2.39 3.34 -27.34
CA VAL A 336 2.95 3.68 -28.64
C VAL A 336 4.27 4.46 -28.50
N ASP A 337 5.18 4.27 -29.41
CA ASP A 337 6.42 5.04 -29.50
C ASP A 337 6.14 6.32 -30.30
N ALA A 338 6.03 7.46 -29.63
CA ALA A 338 5.73 8.74 -30.25
C ALA A 338 6.76 9.21 -31.31
N ARG A 339 7.95 8.62 -31.32
CA ARG A 339 9.03 8.95 -32.25
C ARG A 339 9.09 8.05 -33.46
N ARG A 340 8.47 6.87 -33.42
CA ARG A 340 8.57 5.82 -34.44
C ARG A 340 7.18 5.28 -34.78
N PRO A 341 6.50 5.88 -35.74
CA PRO A 341 5.18 5.44 -36.18
C PRO A 341 5.08 3.95 -36.44
N GLY A 342 4.01 3.33 -35.99
CA GLY A 342 3.78 1.88 -36.09
C GLY A 342 4.63 1.05 -35.11
N THR A 343 5.37 1.69 -34.19
CA THR A 343 6.04 0.99 -33.08
C THR A 343 5.14 1.00 -31.86
N VAL A 344 4.77 -0.19 -31.39
CA VAL A 344 3.86 -0.39 -30.26
C VAL A 344 4.37 -1.49 -29.36
N VAL A 345 4.18 -1.35 -28.08
CA VAL A 345 4.43 -2.37 -27.06
C VAL A 345 3.12 -2.73 -26.38
N VAL A 346 2.85 -4.02 -26.21
CA VAL A 346 1.71 -4.55 -25.46
C VAL A 346 2.17 -5.59 -24.45
N SER A 347 1.43 -5.78 -23.37
CA SER A 347 1.70 -6.82 -22.38
C SER A 347 0.59 -7.86 -22.32
N THR A 348 0.95 -9.10 -22.00
CA THR A 348 0.00 -10.07 -21.45
C THR A 348 -0.31 -9.74 -19.99
N ASN A 349 -1.38 -10.29 -19.44
CA ASN A 349 -1.76 -10.17 -18.06
C ASN A 349 -2.34 -11.48 -17.53
N ASN A 350 -1.99 -11.86 -16.31
CA ASN A 350 -2.43 -13.10 -15.66
C ASN A 350 -1.95 -14.39 -16.36
N ARG A 351 -0.78 -14.36 -16.99
CA ARG A 351 -0.17 -15.49 -17.69
C ARG A 351 0.79 -16.23 -16.77
N TRP A 352 0.29 -17.19 -16.02
CA TRP A 352 1.09 -17.89 -15.01
C TRP A 352 2.00 -18.99 -15.60
N ALA A 353 1.51 -19.72 -16.62
CA ALA A 353 2.26 -20.84 -17.23
C ALA A 353 3.58 -20.42 -17.89
N ALA A 354 3.62 -19.23 -18.51
CA ALA A 354 4.79 -18.73 -19.25
C ALA A 354 5.32 -17.38 -18.72
N VAL A 355 4.79 -16.89 -17.63
CA VAL A 355 5.01 -15.54 -17.06
C VAL A 355 4.56 -14.44 -18.03
N ASP A 356 4.03 -13.34 -17.53
CA ASP A 356 3.63 -12.22 -18.37
C ASP A 356 4.79 -11.70 -19.21
N THR A 357 4.47 -11.22 -20.41
CA THR A 357 5.46 -10.91 -21.46
C THR A 357 5.10 -9.59 -22.13
N LEU A 358 6.11 -8.81 -22.48
CA LEU A 358 5.99 -7.67 -23.38
C LEU A 358 6.25 -8.09 -24.82
N TYR A 359 5.34 -7.74 -25.72
CA TYR A 359 5.49 -7.88 -27.16
C TYR A 359 5.68 -6.52 -27.82
N ARG A 360 6.67 -6.39 -28.68
CA ARG A 360 6.96 -5.16 -29.44
C ARG A 360 6.83 -5.40 -30.94
N THR A 361 6.10 -4.51 -31.60
CA THR A 361 6.07 -4.40 -33.06
C THR A 361 6.74 -3.12 -33.53
N THR A 362 7.24 -3.09 -34.78
CA THR A 362 7.74 -1.89 -35.46
C THR A 362 7.05 -1.66 -36.81
N ASN A 363 5.99 -2.40 -37.07
CA ASN A 363 5.28 -2.39 -38.34
C ASN A 363 3.75 -2.42 -38.20
N GLY A 364 3.25 -1.82 -37.11
CA GLY A 364 1.82 -1.66 -36.87
C GLY A 364 1.10 -2.97 -36.54
N GLY A 365 1.79 -3.91 -35.87
CA GLY A 365 1.20 -5.17 -35.42
C GLY A 365 1.18 -6.28 -36.47
N ARG A 366 1.88 -6.12 -37.60
CA ARG A 366 2.01 -7.19 -38.59
C ARG A 366 2.91 -8.33 -38.11
N THR A 367 3.94 -8.01 -37.36
CA THR A 367 4.83 -8.96 -36.68
C THR A 367 5.17 -8.44 -35.30
N TRP A 368 5.41 -9.36 -34.37
CA TRP A 368 5.75 -9.05 -32.97
C TRP A 368 7.00 -9.78 -32.54
N THR A 369 7.76 -9.17 -31.65
CA THR A 369 8.93 -9.75 -30.98
C THR A 369 8.69 -9.73 -29.47
N SER A 370 8.92 -10.87 -28.81
CA SER A 370 8.93 -10.96 -27.35
C SER A 370 10.16 -10.22 -26.80
N LEU A 371 9.96 -9.29 -25.88
CA LEU A 371 11.05 -8.64 -25.17
C LEU A 371 11.56 -9.48 -24.01
N LYS A 372 10.74 -10.39 -23.47
CA LYS A 372 11.13 -11.31 -22.40
C LYS A 372 12.22 -12.29 -22.82
N ASP A 373 12.16 -12.81 -24.06
CA ASP A 373 13.05 -13.89 -24.49
C ASP A 373 14.54 -13.51 -24.52
N ALA A 374 14.83 -12.21 -24.66
CA ALA A 374 16.20 -11.67 -24.63
C ALA A 374 16.50 -10.87 -23.36
N ALA A 375 15.57 -10.84 -22.40
CA ALA A 375 15.70 -10.02 -21.20
C ALA A 375 16.78 -10.57 -20.26
N VAL A 376 17.57 -9.66 -19.73
CA VAL A 376 18.50 -9.88 -18.62
C VAL A 376 18.00 -9.00 -17.47
N LEU A 377 17.53 -9.64 -16.39
CA LEU A 377 17.01 -8.96 -15.23
C LEU A 377 18.12 -8.77 -14.19
N ASP A 378 18.38 -7.54 -13.78
CA ASP A 378 19.27 -7.22 -12.67
C ASP A 378 18.45 -6.74 -11.47
N VAL A 379 18.32 -7.60 -10.46
CA VAL A 379 17.64 -7.30 -9.19
C VAL A 379 18.61 -7.19 -8.01
N SER A 380 19.88 -6.96 -8.27
CA SER A 380 20.93 -6.91 -7.24
C SER A 380 20.68 -5.85 -6.17
N GLU A 381 20.02 -4.74 -6.51
CA GLU A 381 19.60 -3.70 -5.55
C GLU A 381 18.31 -4.02 -4.80
N THR A 382 17.56 -5.04 -5.23
CA THR A 382 16.27 -5.46 -4.64
C THR A 382 16.16 -6.99 -4.65
N PRO A 383 17.00 -7.70 -3.88
CA PRO A 383 17.16 -9.16 -4.00
C PRO A 383 15.88 -9.96 -3.69
N PHE A 384 14.93 -9.40 -2.97
CA PHE A 384 13.66 -10.06 -2.68
C PHE A 384 12.83 -10.38 -3.95
N LEU A 385 13.09 -9.71 -5.07
CA LEU A 385 12.38 -9.94 -6.34
C LEU A 385 12.67 -11.29 -6.99
N THR A 386 13.56 -12.09 -6.43
CA THR A 386 13.68 -13.52 -6.77
C THR A 386 12.58 -14.35 -6.12
N PHE A 387 11.90 -13.83 -5.08
CA PHE A 387 10.88 -14.56 -4.30
C PHE A 387 11.35 -15.92 -3.79
N GLY A 388 12.63 -16.00 -3.41
CA GLY A 388 13.26 -17.23 -2.95
C GLY A 388 13.63 -18.22 -4.05
N ALA A 389 13.45 -17.88 -5.33
CA ALA A 389 13.91 -18.64 -6.47
C ALA A 389 15.36 -18.28 -6.85
N ASP A 390 15.99 -19.08 -7.72
CA ASP A 390 17.36 -18.81 -8.21
C ASP A 390 17.40 -17.62 -9.16
N GLU A 391 16.32 -17.41 -9.94
CA GLU A 391 16.25 -16.38 -10.96
C GLU A 391 15.03 -15.47 -10.78
N PRO A 392 15.13 -14.17 -11.03
CA PRO A 392 14.00 -13.26 -10.99
C PRO A 392 13.01 -13.54 -12.13
N LYS A 393 11.72 -13.25 -11.87
CA LYS A 393 10.66 -13.36 -12.88
C LYS A 393 10.50 -12.04 -13.63
N PHE A 394 10.20 -12.10 -14.94
CA PHE A 394 9.91 -10.93 -15.76
C PHE A 394 8.67 -10.16 -15.23
N GLY A 395 7.73 -10.87 -14.61
CA GLY A 395 6.65 -10.29 -13.84
C GLY A 395 5.31 -10.98 -14.07
N TRP A 396 4.32 -10.49 -13.35
CA TRP A 396 2.91 -10.85 -13.45
C TRP A 396 2.06 -9.58 -13.26
N TRP A 397 0.82 -9.59 -13.74
CA TRP A 397 -0.09 -8.44 -13.70
C TRP A 397 0.43 -7.21 -14.43
N ILE A 398 1.04 -7.38 -15.59
CA ILE A 398 1.62 -6.27 -16.33
C ILE A 398 0.51 -5.48 -17.03
N GLN A 399 -0.11 -4.53 -16.33
CA GLN A 399 -1.13 -3.63 -16.85
C GLN A 399 -0.62 -2.18 -17.00
N ALA A 400 0.34 -1.75 -16.17
CA ALA A 400 1.03 -0.49 -16.34
C ALA A 400 2.19 -0.65 -17.32
N LEU A 401 2.19 0.13 -18.40
CA LEU A 401 3.21 0.06 -19.44
C LEU A 401 3.33 1.41 -20.14
N ALA A 402 4.54 1.95 -20.21
CA ALA A 402 4.80 3.21 -20.91
C ALA A 402 6.15 3.19 -21.67
N VAL A 403 6.13 3.70 -22.88
CA VAL A 403 7.32 4.04 -23.68
C VAL A 403 7.58 5.54 -23.51
N ASP A 404 8.81 5.91 -23.17
CA ASP A 404 9.19 7.32 -23.04
C ASP A 404 9.05 8.05 -24.40
N PRO A 405 8.25 9.12 -24.49
CA PRO A 405 8.08 9.84 -25.75
C PRO A 405 9.35 10.49 -26.27
N TYR A 406 10.42 10.55 -25.47
CA TYR A 406 11.73 11.11 -25.82
C TYR A 406 12.83 10.08 -26.05
N ASP A 407 12.58 8.79 -25.69
CA ASP A 407 13.54 7.71 -25.86
C ASP A 407 12.84 6.38 -26.21
N SER A 408 12.85 6.00 -27.46
CA SER A 408 12.21 4.77 -28.00
C SER A 408 12.70 3.46 -27.36
N LYS A 409 13.78 3.50 -26.61
CA LYS A 409 14.33 2.34 -25.88
C LYS A 409 14.06 2.40 -24.39
N HIS A 410 13.63 3.54 -23.86
CA HIS A 410 13.22 3.65 -22.49
C HIS A 410 11.76 3.18 -22.36
N ILE A 411 11.61 2.00 -21.81
CA ILE A 411 10.32 1.38 -21.51
C ILE A 411 10.25 1.10 -20.02
N VAL A 412 9.13 1.44 -19.41
CA VAL A 412 8.83 1.14 -17.99
C VAL A 412 7.56 0.35 -17.92
N TYR A 413 7.53 -0.72 -17.12
CA TYR A 413 6.32 -1.48 -16.85
C TYR A 413 6.19 -1.84 -15.37
N GLY A 414 4.95 -1.81 -14.87
CA GLY A 414 4.60 -2.21 -13.51
C GLY A 414 4.17 -3.67 -13.45
N THR A 415 4.51 -4.31 -12.35
CA THR A 415 4.12 -5.69 -12.01
C THR A 415 3.39 -5.71 -10.67
N GLY A 416 2.95 -6.88 -10.22
CA GLY A 416 2.43 -7.08 -8.87
C GLY A 416 3.46 -6.92 -7.75
N ALA A 417 4.72 -6.53 -8.05
CA ALA A 417 5.77 -6.41 -7.04
C ALA A 417 6.74 -5.24 -7.25
N THR A 418 6.84 -4.69 -8.46
CA THR A 418 7.83 -3.64 -8.75
C THR A 418 7.54 -2.93 -10.05
N LEU A 419 8.38 -1.93 -10.35
CA LEU A 419 8.42 -1.22 -11.62
C LEU A 419 9.77 -1.51 -12.29
N TYR A 420 9.78 -2.23 -13.40
CA TYR A 420 10.98 -2.47 -14.21
C TYR A 420 11.17 -1.42 -15.29
N GLY A 421 12.41 -1.03 -15.53
CA GLY A 421 12.80 -0.14 -16.62
C GLY A 421 13.95 -0.68 -17.46
N THR A 422 13.98 -0.32 -18.75
CA THR A 422 15.09 -0.58 -19.68
C THR A 422 15.42 0.66 -20.50
N ARG A 423 16.67 0.75 -21.00
CA ARG A 423 17.07 1.77 -21.98
C ARG A 423 17.77 1.17 -23.22
N ASP A 424 17.78 -0.15 -23.33
CA ASP A 424 18.39 -0.84 -24.46
C ASP A 424 17.53 -1.99 -25.02
N LEU A 425 16.37 -2.27 -24.38
CA LEU A 425 15.41 -3.35 -24.66
C LEU A 425 15.90 -4.75 -24.27
N LYS A 426 17.03 -4.85 -23.58
CA LYS A 426 17.65 -6.12 -23.20
C LYS A 426 17.89 -6.20 -21.69
N HIS A 427 18.53 -5.19 -21.11
CA HIS A 427 18.83 -5.15 -19.68
C HIS A 427 17.71 -4.40 -18.95
N TRP A 428 17.13 -5.05 -17.95
CA TRP A 428 16.03 -4.55 -17.17
C TRP A 428 16.42 -4.53 -15.70
N ALA A 429 16.12 -3.43 -15.04
CA ALA A 429 16.33 -3.29 -13.60
C ALA A 429 15.13 -2.62 -12.94
N PRO A 430 14.90 -2.83 -11.64
CA PRO A 430 13.87 -2.12 -10.90
C PRO A 430 14.12 -0.60 -10.93
N GLN A 431 13.15 0.13 -11.45
CA GLN A 431 13.12 1.60 -11.45
C GLN A 431 12.18 2.09 -10.37
N ILE A 432 12.46 1.68 -9.12
CA ILE A 432 11.49 1.73 -8.02
C ILE A 432 11.92 2.60 -6.85
N ARG A 433 13.18 3.07 -6.81
CA ARG A 433 13.71 3.82 -5.67
C ARG A 433 12.78 4.98 -5.26
N GLY A 434 12.38 5.00 -3.98
CA GLY A 434 11.46 6.01 -3.41
C GLY A 434 9.98 5.67 -3.56
N LEU A 435 9.62 4.67 -4.36
CA LEU A 435 8.27 4.13 -4.44
C LEU A 435 8.17 2.89 -3.57
N GLU A 436 7.21 2.88 -2.66
CA GLU A 436 6.82 1.71 -1.87
C GLU A 436 5.32 1.53 -1.95
N GLU A 437 4.94 0.28 -2.06
CA GLU A 437 3.55 -0.14 -2.08
C GLU A 437 3.42 -1.40 -1.22
N THR A 438 3.83 -1.30 0.04
CA THR A 438 3.99 -2.43 0.96
C THR A 438 2.96 -2.38 2.07
N SER A 439 2.21 -3.48 2.25
CA SER A 439 1.39 -3.71 3.43
C SER A 439 2.25 -4.28 4.56
N VAL A 440 2.42 -3.53 5.63
CA VAL A 440 3.27 -3.90 6.77
C VAL A 440 2.41 -4.49 7.89
N ARG A 441 2.77 -5.69 8.36
CA ARG A 441 1.98 -6.45 9.33
C ARG A 441 2.63 -6.55 10.71
N GLN A 442 3.97 -6.65 10.76
CA GLN A 442 4.73 -6.82 12.00
C GLN A 442 6.03 -6.03 11.95
N LEU A 443 6.42 -5.43 13.07
CA LEU A 443 7.69 -4.71 13.23
C LEU A 443 8.34 -5.07 14.56
N ILE A 444 9.65 -5.37 14.55
CA ILE A 444 10.49 -5.49 15.75
C ILE A 444 11.77 -4.70 15.53
N SER A 445 12.09 -3.77 16.45
CA SER A 445 13.42 -3.16 16.51
C SER A 445 14.25 -3.91 17.57
N PRO A 446 15.25 -4.72 17.17
CA PRO A 446 16.03 -5.53 18.11
C PRO A 446 16.87 -4.67 19.05
N PRO A 447 17.00 -5.04 20.34
CA PRO A 447 17.81 -4.28 21.29
C PRO A 447 19.31 -4.42 21.05
N THR A 448 19.73 -5.45 20.31
CA THR A 448 21.14 -5.76 20.01
C THR A 448 21.26 -6.31 18.58
N GLY A 449 22.49 -6.43 18.07
CA GLY A 449 22.76 -6.99 16.75
C GLY A 449 22.86 -5.91 15.66
N GLU A 450 23.02 -6.36 14.43
CA GLU A 450 23.23 -5.48 13.26
C GLU A 450 21.91 -4.92 12.69
N ALA A 451 20.83 -5.67 12.80
CA ALA A 451 19.55 -5.20 12.29
C ALA A 451 19.05 -3.98 13.06
N HIS A 452 18.62 -2.96 12.35
CA HIS A 452 17.83 -1.88 12.89
C HIS A 452 16.38 -2.28 13.09
N LEU A 453 15.89 -3.15 12.19
CA LEU A 453 14.49 -3.54 12.13
C LEU A 453 14.36 -4.95 11.54
N LEU A 454 13.42 -5.72 12.05
CA LEU A 454 12.81 -6.88 11.41
C LEU A 454 11.39 -6.49 11.02
N SER A 455 10.98 -6.78 9.79
CA SER A 455 9.63 -6.49 9.31
C SER A 455 8.94 -7.74 8.80
N GLY A 456 7.70 -7.95 9.21
CA GLY A 456 6.78 -8.91 8.63
C GLY A 456 5.84 -8.20 7.67
N LEU A 457 5.81 -8.61 6.42
CA LEU A 457 5.16 -7.94 5.31
C LEU A 457 4.11 -8.84 4.66
N GLY A 458 3.12 -8.22 4.01
CA GLY A 458 2.29 -8.89 3.03
C GLY A 458 3.12 -9.22 1.78
N ASP A 459 2.82 -10.34 1.14
CA ASP A 459 3.34 -10.80 -0.16
C ASP A 459 4.84 -11.16 -0.22
N VAL A 460 5.67 -10.65 0.68
CA VAL A 460 7.13 -10.86 0.69
C VAL A 460 7.68 -11.30 2.05
N GLY A 461 6.83 -11.81 2.93
CA GLY A 461 7.21 -12.49 4.18
C GLY A 461 7.97 -11.60 5.17
N VAL A 462 9.15 -12.01 5.61
CA VAL A 462 9.94 -11.31 6.64
C VAL A 462 11.24 -10.80 6.06
N MET A 463 11.62 -9.57 6.44
CA MET A 463 12.88 -8.95 6.02
C MET A 463 13.76 -8.52 7.21
N TYR A 464 15.08 -8.58 7.00
CA TYR A 464 16.13 -8.21 7.95
C TYR A 464 16.81 -6.93 7.47
N HIS A 465 16.58 -5.79 8.14
CA HIS A 465 17.08 -4.47 7.72
C HIS A 465 18.38 -4.11 8.45
N GLU A 466 19.52 -4.33 7.82
CA GLU A 466 20.83 -3.85 8.27
C GLU A 466 21.00 -2.35 8.01
N ARG A 467 20.35 -1.85 6.96
CA ARG A 467 20.29 -0.43 6.59
C ARG A 467 18.83 -0.03 6.37
N LEU A 468 18.48 1.16 6.80
CA LEU A 468 17.15 1.71 6.57
C LEU A 468 17.01 2.39 5.18
N THR A 469 18.14 2.67 4.53
CA THR A 469 18.22 3.45 3.27
C THR A 469 18.48 2.60 2.02
N ALA A 470 18.50 1.29 2.16
CA ALA A 470 18.67 0.34 1.06
C ALA A 470 17.77 -0.88 1.28
N SER A 471 17.33 -1.51 0.20
CA SER A 471 16.61 -2.79 0.26
C SER A 471 17.44 -3.82 1.02
N PRO A 472 16.82 -4.71 1.80
CA PRO A 472 17.54 -5.75 2.53
C PRO A 472 18.42 -6.59 1.60
N SER A 473 19.73 -6.63 1.88
CA SER A 473 20.72 -7.31 1.03
C SER A 473 20.52 -8.83 0.98
N ARG A 474 19.82 -9.38 1.98
CA ARG A 474 19.47 -10.80 2.08
C ARG A 474 18.17 -11.14 1.35
N GLY A 475 17.46 -10.14 0.80
CA GLY A 475 16.12 -10.32 0.27
C GLY A 475 15.11 -10.69 1.36
N MET A 476 14.09 -11.43 0.96
CA MET A 476 13.11 -12.00 1.88
C MET A 476 13.65 -13.23 2.60
N ALA A 477 13.20 -13.45 3.84
CA ALA A 477 13.63 -14.60 4.61
C ALA A 477 13.19 -15.91 3.95
N SER A 478 14.14 -16.80 3.73
CA SER A 478 13.93 -18.17 3.23
C SER A 478 13.87 -19.19 4.37
N ASN A 479 13.60 -20.43 4.04
CA ASN A 479 13.56 -21.55 4.99
C ASN A 479 12.52 -21.42 6.12
N PRO A 480 11.21 -21.49 5.82
CA PRO A 480 10.59 -21.50 4.50
C PRO A 480 10.39 -20.09 3.95
N VAL A 481 10.10 -19.97 2.65
CA VAL A 481 9.62 -18.72 2.05
C VAL A 481 8.15 -18.55 2.44
N PHE A 482 7.80 -17.35 2.92
CA PHE A 482 6.39 -16.96 3.15
C PHE A 482 5.95 -15.94 2.11
N GLY A 483 4.73 -16.07 1.61
CA GLY A 483 4.06 -15.00 0.89
C GLY A 483 3.71 -13.86 1.85
N SER A 484 3.00 -14.15 2.93
CA SER A 484 2.61 -13.13 3.92
C SER A 484 2.98 -13.56 5.34
N ALA A 485 3.58 -12.66 6.10
CA ALA A 485 3.86 -12.86 7.52
C ALA A 485 2.58 -12.67 8.35
N THR A 486 2.39 -13.53 9.37
CA THR A 486 1.26 -13.45 10.31
C THR A 486 1.71 -13.28 11.76
N GLY A 487 2.96 -13.61 12.07
CA GLY A 487 3.54 -13.44 13.39
C GLY A 487 5.05 -13.27 13.34
N LEU A 488 5.57 -12.46 14.25
CA LEU A 488 6.99 -12.23 14.47
C LEU A 488 7.21 -11.93 15.95
N ALA A 489 8.06 -12.70 16.63
CA ALA A 489 8.36 -12.49 18.03
C ALA A 489 9.85 -12.73 18.33
N GLN A 490 10.39 -12.00 19.31
CA GLN A 490 11.79 -12.06 19.74
C GLN A 490 11.84 -12.33 21.23
N ALA A 491 12.74 -13.22 21.66
CA ALA A 491 12.96 -13.51 23.06
C ALA A 491 13.68 -12.34 23.75
N ALA A 492 13.07 -11.76 24.79
CA ALA A 492 13.54 -10.52 25.41
C ALA A 492 14.92 -10.66 26.06
N ALA A 493 15.22 -11.76 26.74
CA ALA A 493 16.52 -12.04 27.36
C ALA A 493 17.53 -12.69 26.40
N ARG A 494 17.06 -13.16 25.23
CA ARG A 494 17.88 -13.79 24.19
C ARG A 494 17.54 -13.21 22.82
N PRO A 495 17.92 -11.97 22.52
CA PRO A 495 17.52 -11.27 21.29
C PRO A 495 17.97 -11.96 19.99
N SER A 496 18.94 -12.89 20.05
CA SER A 496 19.30 -13.73 18.90
C SER A 496 18.23 -14.78 18.55
N TYR A 497 17.33 -15.10 19.48
CA TYR A 497 16.22 -16.02 19.21
C TYR A 497 14.99 -15.26 18.75
N VAL A 498 14.57 -15.56 17.53
CA VAL A 498 13.42 -14.94 16.87
C VAL A 498 12.58 -16.04 16.25
N VAL A 499 11.26 -15.90 16.30
CA VAL A 499 10.32 -16.81 15.65
C VAL A 499 9.43 -16.05 14.69
N ARG A 500 9.02 -16.70 13.59
CA ARG A 500 8.12 -16.16 12.60
C ARG A 500 7.08 -17.17 12.15
N THR A 501 5.91 -16.67 11.80
CA THR A 501 4.82 -17.44 11.19
C THR A 501 4.29 -16.73 9.96
N GLY A 502 3.68 -17.48 9.03
CA GLY A 502 3.14 -16.92 7.81
C GLY A 502 2.58 -17.98 6.87
N PHE A 503 2.02 -17.55 5.76
CA PHE A 503 1.56 -18.43 4.70
C PHE A 503 2.74 -18.82 3.79
N GLY A 504 3.09 -20.10 3.77
CA GLY A 504 4.19 -20.65 2.96
C GLY A 504 3.88 -22.03 2.41
N ASP A 505 4.40 -22.34 1.23
CA ASP A 505 4.13 -23.59 0.53
C ASP A 505 4.80 -24.81 1.20
N HIS A 506 5.90 -24.58 1.93
CA HIS A 506 6.72 -25.61 2.55
C HIS A 506 6.80 -25.50 4.09
N GLY A 507 5.78 -24.92 4.69
CA GLY A 507 5.68 -24.75 6.14
C GLY A 507 5.37 -23.30 6.53
N ASN A 508 4.69 -23.15 7.67
CA ASN A 508 4.09 -21.91 8.11
C ASN A 508 4.74 -21.31 9.36
N GLY A 509 5.85 -21.90 9.82
CA GLY A 509 6.59 -21.39 10.99
C GLY A 509 8.06 -21.76 10.97
N ALA A 510 8.88 -20.89 11.57
CA ALA A 510 10.33 -21.06 11.68
C ALA A 510 10.91 -20.28 12.87
N PHE A 511 12.10 -20.68 13.32
CA PHE A 511 12.89 -19.96 14.31
C PHE A 511 14.28 -19.62 13.81
N SER A 512 14.88 -18.59 14.40
CA SER A 512 16.25 -18.14 14.17
C SER A 512 17.00 -18.13 15.50
N ASN A 513 18.30 -18.45 15.48
CA ASN A 513 19.22 -18.32 16.62
C ASN A 513 20.24 -17.18 16.45
N ASP A 514 20.20 -16.48 15.33
CA ASP A 514 21.16 -15.43 14.93
C ASP A 514 20.51 -14.06 14.68
N GLY A 515 19.35 -13.85 15.31
CA GLY A 515 18.62 -12.57 15.25
C GLY A 515 17.83 -12.35 13.99
N GLY A 516 17.48 -13.41 13.26
CA GLY A 516 16.68 -13.34 12.05
C GLY A 516 17.49 -13.33 10.75
N LYS A 517 18.81 -13.59 10.80
CA LYS A 517 19.66 -13.68 9.61
C LYS A 517 19.42 -14.98 8.85
N THR A 518 19.32 -16.10 9.58
CA THR A 518 19.02 -17.42 9.03
C THR A 518 17.87 -18.09 9.81
N TRP A 519 17.16 -18.98 9.15
CA TRP A 519 15.95 -19.58 9.68
C TRP A 519 15.98 -21.10 9.57
N THR A 520 15.39 -21.76 10.59
CA THR A 520 15.14 -23.20 10.63
C THR A 520 13.63 -23.42 10.70
N PRO A 521 13.03 -24.15 9.75
CA PRO A 521 11.61 -24.49 9.81
C PRO A 521 11.27 -25.28 11.08
N PHE A 522 10.06 -25.10 11.59
CA PHE A 522 9.54 -26.01 12.62
C PHE A 522 9.45 -27.43 12.05
N ALA A 523 9.96 -28.40 12.79
CA ALA A 523 9.97 -29.79 12.33
C ALA A 523 8.56 -30.41 12.25
N ALA A 524 7.63 -29.91 13.08
CA ALA A 524 6.22 -30.26 13.02
C ALA A 524 5.36 -29.00 13.00
N GLN A 525 4.16 -29.11 12.43
CA GLN A 525 3.20 -28.02 12.38
C GLN A 525 1.84 -28.50 12.87
N PRO A 526 1.16 -27.71 13.74
CA PRO A 526 -0.22 -28.00 14.10
C PRO A 526 -1.14 -27.98 12.88
N ALA A 527 -2.17 -28.81 12.86
CA ALA A 527 -3.09 -28.88 11.74
C ALA A 527 -3.70 -27.53 11.33
N PRO A 528 -4.11 -26.63 12.25
CA PRO A 528 -4.64 -25.31 11.88
C PRO A 528 -3.62 -24.39 11.19
N ALA A 529 -2.32 -24.62 11.39
CA ALA A 529 -1.28 -23.75 10.82
C ALA A 529 -1.26 -23.73 9.29
N LYS A 530 -1.74 -24.80 8.64
CA LYS A 530 -1.76 -24.90 7.19
C LYS A 530 -2.62 -23.82 6.54
N ASP A 531 -3.82 -23.62 7.07
CA ASP A 531 -4.84 -22.75 6.45
C ASP A 531 -5.08 -21.45 7.25
N ALA A 532 -4.60 -21.40 8.49
CA ALA A 532 -4.83 -20.29 9.41
C ALA A 532 -3.61 -19.94 10.27
N PRO A 533 -2.41 -19.79 9.70
CA PRO A 533 -1.26 -19.39 10.50
C PRO A 533 -1.53 -18.01 11.11
N GLY A 534 -1.45 -17.92 12.44
CA GLY A 534 -1.73 -16.70 13.20
C GLY A 534 -0.51 -16.21 13.97
N PRO A 535 -0.69 -15.28 14.92
CA PRO A 535 0.37 -14.70 15.72
C PRO A 535 1.03 -15.75 16.64
N ILE A 536 2.31 -15.59 16.87
CA ILE A 536 3.13 -16.42 17.74
C ILE A 536 3.84 -15.57 18.78
N ALA A 537 4.01 -16.09 20.00
CA ALA A 537 4.85 -15.51 21.04
C ALA A 537 5.92 -16.50 21.46
N THR A 538 7.04 -15.97 21.99
CA THR A 538 8.07 -16.74 22.68
C THR A 538 8.37 -16.10 24.02
N ASN A 539 8.65 -16.90 25.04
CA ASN A 539 9.05 -16.39 26.36
C ASN A 539 10.44 -15.71 26.34
N THR A 540 10.88 -15.18 27.47
CA THR A 540 12.08 -14.32 27.54
C THR A 540 13.35 -15.00 27.06
N ASP A 541 13.52 -16.32 27.26
CA ASP A 541 14.71 -17.09 26.90
C ASP A 541 14.58 -17.90 25.60
N GLY A 542 13.40 -17.92 24.99
CA GLY A 542 13.14 -18.66 23.76
C GLY A 542 12.83 -20.14 23.96
N SER A 543 12.63 -20.60 25.19
CA SER A 543 12.38 -22.03 25.51
C SER A 543 10.94 -22.48 25.30
N VAL A 544 9.99 -21.53 25.19
CA VAL A 544 8.56 -21.80 25.00
C VAL A 544 8.00 -20.97 23.86
N LEU A 545 7.25 -21.64 23.00
CA LEU A 545 6.46 -21.03 21.92
C LEU A 545 4.97 -21.19 22.20
N LEU A 546 4.19 -20.15 21.96
CA LEU A 546 2.74 -20.18 22.00
C LEU A 546 2.20 -19.63 20.69
N TRP A 547 1.48 -20.44 19.92
CA TRP A 547 0.97 -20.11 18.59
C TRP A 547 -0.54 -20.19 18.57
N THR A 548 -1.22 -19.14 18.10
CA THR A 548 -2.68 -19.07 17.97
C THR A 548 -3.11 -18.95 16.52
N PHE A 549 -4.37 -19.28 16.22
CA PHE A 549 -4.83 -19.47 14.86
C PHE A 549 -6.20 -18.85 14.65
N VAL A 550 -6.33 -18.07 13.58
CA VAL A 550 -7.60 -17.50 13.11
C VAL A 550 -7.64 -17.63 11.60
N HIS A 551 -8.64 -18.34 11.09
CA HIS A 551 -8.87 -18.44 9.65
C HIS A 551 -9.50 -17.15 9.10
N TRP A 552 -9.32 -16.90 7.82
CA TRP A 552 -9.85 -15.69 7.16
C TRP A 552 -11.38 -15.54 7.24
N ASP A 553 -12.13 -16.64 7.38
CA ASP A 553 -13.58 -16.63 7.58
C ASP A 553 -14.00 -16.34 9.03
N GLY A 554 -13.03 -16.06 9.92
CA GLY A 554 -13.25 -15.78 11.34
C GLY A 554 -13.26 -17.01 12.24
N THR A 555 -13.05 -18.24 11.71
CA THR A 555 -12.96 -19.46 12.53
C THR A 555 -11.71 -19.41 13.41
N LYS A 556 -11.91 -19.57 14.73
CA LYS A 556 -10.86 -19.54 15.75
C LYS A 556 -10.53 -20.94 16.25
N TYR A 557 -9.24 -21.27 16.33
CA TYR A 557 -8.76 -22.58 16.80
C TYR A 557 -8.06 -22.47 18.16
N PRO A 558 -7.92 -23.59 18.91
CA PRO A 558 -7.15 -23.60 20.15
C PRO A 558 -5.68 -23.25 19.93
N ALA A 559 -5.09 -22.57 20.92
CA ALA A 559 -3.67 -22.29 20.93
C ALA A 559 -2.84 -23.59 21.01
N GLN A 560 -1.64 -23.55 20.46
CA GLN A 560 -0.68 -24.65 20.49
C GLN A 560 0.62 -24.18 21.15
N ARG A 561 1.19 -25.03 22.01
CA ARG A 561 2.41 -24.77 22.77
C ARG A 561 3.50 -25.75 22.38
N SER A 562 4.74 -25.25 22.22
CA SER A 562 5.93 -26.08 22.02
C SER A 562 7.04 -25.67 23.01
N THR A 563 7.87 -26.65 23.43
CA THR A 563 9.06 -26.45 24.27
C THR A 563 10.33 -27.01 23.63
N ASP A 564 10.27 -27.35 22.36
CA ASP A 564 11.33 -28.01 21.61
C ASP A 564 11.53 -27.38 20.21
N ASN A 565 11.37 -26.05 20.14
CA ASN A 565 11.51 -25.24 18.89
C ASN A 565 10.58 -25.72 17.77
N GLY A 566 9.33 -26.12 18.11
CA GLY A 566 8.35 -26.55 17.11
C GLY A 566 8.56 -27.96 16.59
N ALA A 567 9.32 -28.82 17.29
CA ALA A 567 9.40 -30.23 16.96
C ALA A 567 8.13 -30.99 17.37
N THR A 568 7.51 -30.60 18.50
CA THR A 568 6.20 -31.08 18.92
C THR A 568 5.31 -29.96 19.43
N TRP A 569 3.99 -30.14 19.32
CA TRP A 569 2.99 -29.18 19.73
C TRP A 569 1.90 -29.83 20.58
N ALA A 570 1.49 -29.13 21.62
CA ALA A 570 0.39 -29.54 22.49
C ALA A 570 -0.68 -28.46 22.57
N GLU A 571 -1.94 -28.88 22.53
CA GLU A 571 -3.08 -27.96 22.63
C GLU A 571 -3.16 -27.32 24.03
N VAL A 572 -3.46 -26.03 24.08
CA VAL A 572 -3.73 -25.27 25.30
C VAL A 572 -5.19 -24.81 25.27
N SER A 573 -6.08 -25.70 25.69
CA SER A 573 -7.53 -25.50 25.64
C SER A 573 -8.04 -24.36 26.56
N THR A 574 -7.25 -23.99 27.57
CA THR A 574 -7.57 -22.90 28.52
C THR A 574 -7.19 -21.51 27.98
N CYS A 575 -6.39 -21.43 26.91
CA CYS A 575 -6.11 -20.17 26.23
C CYS A 575 -7.30 -19.77 25.35
N PRO A 576 -7.78 -18.52 25.39
CA PRO A 576 -8.86 -18.06 24.49
C PRO A 576 -8.51 -18.33 23.03
N LYS A 577 -9.43 -18.94 22.29
CA LYS A 577 -9.23 -19.26 20.89
C LYS A 577 -9.01 -18.00 20.07
N GLY A 578 -7.97 -17.99 19.25
CA GLY A 578 -7.66 -16.87 18.35
C GLY A 578 -7.17 -15.59 19.03
N ALA A 579 -6.97 -15.58 20.34
CA ALA A 579 -6.38 -14.44 21.04
C ALA A 579 -4.90 -14.29 20.66
N THR A 580 -4.43 -13.06 20.47
CA THR A 580 -3.00 -12.79 20.24
C THR A 580 -2.21 -13.06 21.52
N PRO A 581 -1.23 -13.99 21.51
CA PRO A 581 -0.46 -14.32 22.69
C PRO A 581 0.61 -13.26 22.94
N LEU A 582 0.82 -12.90 24.20
CA LEU A 582 1.85 -11.97 24.64
C LEU A 582 2.68 -12.63 25.75
N ALA A 583 4.00 -12.73 25.58
CA ALA A 583 4.90 -13.13 26.64
C ALA A 583 5.26 -11.93 27.52
N ASP A 584 5.42 -12.15 28.82
CA ASP A 584 5.97 -11.14 29.73
C ASP A 584 7.47 -10.93 29.42
N PRO A 585 7.94 -9.71 29.17
CA PRO A 585 9.32 -9.47 28.77
C PRO A 585 10.35 -9.64 29.89
N ALA A 586 9.92 -9.80 31.14
CA ALA A 586 10.80 -9.92 32.31
C ALA A 586 10.59 -11.23 33.10
N ASP A 587 9.47 -11.93 32.90
CA ASP A 587 9.16 -13.20 33.60
C ASP A 587 8.96 -14.33 32.57
N PRO A 588 9.87 -15.32 32.49
CA PRO A 588 9.79 -16.39 31.49
C PRO A 588 8.59 -17.34 31.70
N THR A 589 7.97 -17.30 32.87
CA THR A 589 6.84 -18.19 33.19
C THR A 589 5.50 -17.57 32.84
N ARG A 590 5.45 -16.27 32.51
CA ARG A 590 4.20 -15.55 32.27
C ARG A 590 3.88 -15.36 30.81
N PHE A 591 2.61 -15.65 30.48
CA PHE A 591 1.97 -15.28 29.23
C PHE A 591 0.62 -14.64 29.49
N TYR A 592 0.19 -13.82 28.54
CA TYR A 592 -1.10 -13.14 28.55
C TYR A 592 -1.82 -13.39 27.22
N ALA A 593 -3.14 -13.44 27.28
CA ALA A 593 -4.00 -13.53 26.11
C ALA A 593 -5.25 -12.68 26.35
N TYR A 594 -5.49 -11.68 25.51
CA TYR A 594 -6.67 -10.83 25.60
C TYR A 594 -7.76 -11.38 24.68
N ASP A 595 -8.87 -11.78 25.27
CA ASP A 595 -10.07 -12.18 24.55
C ASP A 595 -10.86 -10.94 24.15
N THR A 596 -10.74 -10.55 22.90
CA THR A 596 -11.40 -9.37 22.33
C THR A 596 -12.91 -9.54 22.19
N ASP A 597 -13.45 -10.75 22.22
CA ASP A 597 -14.87 -11.00 22.11
C ASP A 597 -15.58 -10.74 23.45
N THR A 598 -14.94 -11.09 24.57
CA THR A 598 -15.52 -10.98 25.91
C THR A 598 -14.97 -9.83 26.74
N GLY A 599 -13.90 -9.16 26.29
CA GLY A 599 -13.20 -8.12 27.07
C GLY A 599 -12.56 -8.68 28.33
N THR A 600 -12.00 -9.89 28.25
CA THR A 600 -11.38 -10.59 29.38
C THR A 600 -9.89 -10.82 29.10
N LEU A 601 -9.04 -10.42 30.06
CA LEU A 601 -7.66 -10.82 30.06
C LEU A 601 -7.50 -12.15 30.75
N PHE A 602 -6.80 -13.07 30.07
CA PHE A 602 -6.34 -14.33 30.62
C PHE A 602 -4.83 -14.27 30.84
N ALA A 603 -4.34 -14.91 31.91
CA ALA A 603 -2.93 -15.01 32.23
C ALA A 603 -2.52 -16.44 32.56
N SER A 604 -1.30 -16.78 32.16
CA SER A 604 -0.57 -17.99 32.56
C SER A 604 0.60 -17.60 33.46
N THR A 605 0.91 -18.41 34.47
CA THR A 605 2.09 -18.32 35.33
C THR A 605 2.90 -19.62 35.34
N ASP A 606 2.61 -20.51 34.41
CA ASP A 606 3.20 -21.84 34.27
C ASP A 606 3.77 -22.07 32.85
N SER A 607 4.32 -21.03 32.28
CA SER A 607 4.94 -21.03 30.95
C SER A 607 3.97 -21.41 29.84
N GLY A 608 2.72 -20.94 29.92
CA GLY A 608 1.71 -21.10 28.86
C GLY A 608 1.01 -22.47 28.86
N LEU A 609 1.17 -23.28 29.94
CA LEU A 609 0.47 -24.58 30.07
C LEU A 609 -1.02 -24.38 30.34
N THR A 610 -1.35 -23.47 31.26
CA THR A 610 -2.74 -23.16 31.60
C THR A 610 -2.96 -21.65 31.65
N PHE A 611 -4.17 -21.23 31.30
CA PHE A 611 -4.62 -19.84 31.38
C PHE A 611 -5.83 -19.73 32.28
N THR A 612 -5.85 -18.69 33.11
CA THR A 612 -6.99 -18.35 33.98
C THR A 612 -7.42 -16.90 33.72
N ALA A 613 -8.71 -16.63 33.81
CA ALA A 613 -9.22 -15.27 33.71
C ALA A 613 -8.61 -14.41 34.85
N ARG A 614 -8.09 -13.25 34.48
CA ARG A 614 -7.36 -12.33 35.39
C ARG A 614 -8.13 -11.04 35.63
N ALA A 615 -8.68 -10.45 34.56
CA ALA A 615 -9.54 -9.28 34.60
C ALA A 615 -10.64 -9.40 33.56
N SER A 616 -11.83 -8.87 33.85
CA SER A 616 -12.98 -8.84 32.96
C SER A 616 -13.63 -7.46 32.94
N GLY A 617 -14.58 -7.25 32.02
CA GLY A 617 -15.25 -5.95 31.88
C GLY A 617 -14.41 -4.89 31.18
N LEU A 618 -13.37 -5.30 30.48
CA LEU A 618 -12.57 -4.44 29.59
C LEU A 618 -13.31 -4.28 28.24
N PRO A 619 -12.90 -3.31 27.38
CA PRO A 619 -13.53 -3.14 26.06
C PRO A 619 -13.52 -4.41 25.22
N ALA A 620 -14.63 -4.69 24.53
CA ALA A 620 -14.81 -5.89 23.71
C ALA A 620 -15.35 -5.54 22.32
N GLY A 621 -15.39 -6.54 21.43
CA GLY A 621 -16.05 -6.45 20.12
C GLY A 621 -15.18 -5.97 18.97
N ASP A 622 -13.87 -5.78 19.15
CA ASP A 622 -12.94 -5.41 18.07
C ASP A 622 -11.66 -6.23 18.14
N SER A 623 -11.44 -7.06 17.13
CA SER A 623 -10.26 -7.94 17.02
C SER A 623 -8.93 -7.20 16.87
N GLN A 624 -8.96 -5.91 16.64
CA GLN A 624 -7.76 -5.06 16.50
C GLN A 624 -7.30 -4.43 17.82
N PHE A 625 -7.94 -4.73 18.95
CA PHE A 625 -7.43 -4.33 20.25
C PHE A 625 -6.11 -5.02 20.53
N GLN A 626 -5.14 -4.26 21.06
CA GLN A 626 -3.77 -4.72 21.23
C GLN A 626 -3.30 -4.65 22.68
N LEU A 627 -2.80 -5.77 23.18
CA LEU A 627 -2.12 -5.87 24.45
C LEU A 627 -0.61 -5.83 24.22
N THR A 628 0.09 -4.97 24.95
CA THR A 628 1.55 -4.77 24.87
C THR A 628 2.13 -4.74 26.29
N ALA A 629 3.34 -5.30 26.51
CA ALA A 629 4.02 -5.27 27.79
C ALA A 629 5.24 -4.33 27.76
N ALA A 630 5.47 -3.61 28.85
CA ALA A 630 6.61 -2.70 28.97
C ALA A 630 7.92 -3.50 29.10
N PRO A 631 8.97 -3.23 28.30
CA PRO A 631 10.24 -3.95 28.37
C PRO A 631 10.89 -3.89 29.74
N GLY A 632 11.34 -5.04 30.26
CA GLY A 632 12.05 -5.17 31.53
C GLY A 632 11.20 -5.01 32.80
N LEU A 633 9.88 -4.84 32.65
CA LEU A 633 8.95 -4.64 33.77
C LEU A 633 7.89 -5.76 33.76
N SER A 634 8.02 -6.75 34.65
CA SER A 634 7.05 -7.83 34.73
C SER A 634 5.68 -7.33 35.15
N GLY A 635 4.65 -7.69 34.39
CA GLY A 635 3.27 -7.37 34.67
C GLY A 635 2.86 -5.92 34.39
N ASP A 636 3.70 -5.09 33.77
CA ASP A 636 3.30 -3.76 33.29
C ASP A 636 2.73 -3.88 31.89
N LEU A 637 1.40 -3.90 31.81
CA LEU A 637 0.62 -4.18 30.61
C LEU A 637 -0.13 -2.94 30.14
N TRP A 638 -0.21 -2.78 28.82
CA TRP A 638 -0.90 -1.69 28.15
C TRP A 638 -1.86 -2.25 27.12
N LEU A 639 -3.13 -1.82 27.18
CA LEU A 639 -4.18 -2.26 26.30
C LEU A 639 -4.69 -1.08 25.46
N SER A 640 -4.40 -1.10 24.17
CA SER A 640 -4.89 -0.15 23.18
C SER A 640 -6.24 -0.63 22.63
N THR A 641 -7.28 0.19 22.78
CA THR A 641 -8.67 -0.19 22.46
C THR A 641 -9.34 0.79 21.50
N LYS A 642 -8.56 1.36 20.58
CA LYS A 642 -9.03 2.35 19.60
C LYS A 642 -9.76 3.52 20.29
N THR A 643 -10.99 3.81 19.88
CA THR A 643 -11.83 4.90 20.43
C THR A 643 -12.28 4.66 21.87
N ASN A 644 -12.09 3.45 22.43
CA ASN A 644 -12.33 3.20 23.83
C ASN A 644 -11.18 3.67 24.74
N GLY A 645 -10.04 4.08 24.15
CA GLY A 645 -8.89 4.68 24.82
C GLY A 645 -7.75 3.71 25.12
N LEU A 646 -6.90 4.09 26.07
CA LEU A 646 -5.72 3.36 26.52
C LEU A 646 -5.85 2.97 27.97
N TYR A 647 -5.55 1.72 28.29
CA TYR A 647 -5.61 1.16 29.64
C TYR A 647 -4.23 0.65 30.05
N ARG A 648 -3.90 0.76 31.33
CA ARG A 648 -2.66 0.25 31.91
C ARG A 648 -2.93 -0.60 33.15
N SER A 649 -2.19 -1.68 33.29
CA SER A 649 -2.07 -2.50 34.48
C SER A 649 -0.61 -2.53 34.94
N THR A 650 -0.36 -2.51 36.24
CA THR A 650 0.97 -2.68 36.85
C THR A 650 1.02 -3.86 37.81
N ASP A 651 -0.01 -4.71 37.80
CA ASP A 651 -0.20 -5.83 38.73
C ASP A 651 -0.37 -7.18 38.00
N GLY A 652 0.19 -7.30 36.81
CA GLY A 652 0.10 -8.51 36.00
C GLY A 652 -1.30 -8.75 35.43
N GLY A 653 -2.04 -7.69 35.16
CA GLY A 653 -3.36 -7.74 34.58
C GLY A 653 -4.49 -8.02 35.55
N ALA A 654 -4.26 -7.93 36.88
CA ALA A 654 -5.34 -8.11 37.87
C ALA A 654 -6.31 -6.94 37.86
N SER A 655 -5.83 -5.74 37.56
CA SER A 655 -6.64 -4.55 37.37
C SER A 655 -6.10 -3.68 36.25
N PHE A 656 -7.00 -2.91 35.63
CA PHE A 656 -6.63 -1.94 34.58
C PHE A 656 -7.21 -0.57 34.91
N THR A 657 -6.38 0.45 34.74
CA THR A 657 -6.80 1.85 34.85
C THR A 657 -6.86 2.47 33.45
N LYS A 658 -8.02 3.05 33.10
CA LYS A 658 -8.14 3.84 31.88
C LYS A 658 -7.39 5.16 32.03
N LEU A 659 -6.53 5.47 31.07
CA LEU A 659 -5.81 6.73 31.05
C LEU A 659 -6.68 7.84 30.45
N THR A 660 -6.65 9.02 31.06
CA THR A 660 -7.42 10.19 30.60
C THR A 660 -6.61 11.13 29.72
N SER A 661 -5.32 10.84 29.52
CA SER A 661 -4.39 11.65 28.73
C SER A 661 -4.51 11.45 27.22
N CYS A 662 -5.30 10.48 26.77
CA CYS A 662 -5.62 10.26 25.34
C CYS A 662 -7.07 9.79 25.17
N TRP A 663 -7.64 10.09 24.01
CA TRP A 663 -9.02 9.71 23.66
C TRP A 663 -9.08 8.37 22.93
N ALA A 664 -8.10 8.14 22.05
CA ALA A 664 -7.98 6.91 21.28
C ALA A 664 -6.55 6.40 21.28
N SER A 665 -6.40 5.08 21.27
CA SER A 665 -5.12 4.39 21.09
C SER A 665 -5.31 3.20 20.16
N HIS A 666 -4.68 3.24 18.99
CA HIS A 666 -4.75 2.17 18.01
C HIS A 666 -3.65 1.14 18.20
N THR A 667 -2.43 1.60 18.43
CA THR A 667 -1.26 0.75 18.68
C THR A 667 -0.22 1.51 19.51
N LEU A 668 0.64 0.77 20.22
CA LEU A 668 1.63 1.33 21.15
C LEU A 668 2.94 0.54 21.09
N ALA A 669 4.07 1.23 21.23
CA ALA A 669 5.39 0.65 21.33
C ALA A 669 6.27 1.38 22.36
N PHE A 670 7.31 0.68 22.83
CA PHE A 670 8.28 1.21 23.77
C PHE A 670 9.65 1.35 23.11
N GLY A 671 10.30 2.49 23.32
CA GLY A 671 11.63 2.79 22.81
C GLY A 671 12.60 3.16 23.94
N LYS A 672 13.80 3.56 23.56
CA LYS A 672 14.81 4.00 24.51
C LYS A 672 14.29 5.14 25.38
N ALA A 673 14.49 5.04 26.69
CA ALA A 673 14.11 6.06 27.65
C ALA A 673 14.75 7.42 27.33
N ALA A 674 14.06 8.51 27.63
CA ALA A 674 14.63 9.85 27.59
C ALA A 674 15.78 9.97 28.58
N ARG A 675 16.68 10.92 28.33
CA ARG A 675 17.84 11.11 29.24
C ARG A 675 17.35 11.44 30.65
N GLY A 676 17.73 10.59 31.61
CA GLY A 676 17.36 10.73 33.05
C GLY A 676 15.97 10.18 33.37
N ALA A 677 15.24 9.63 32.43
CA ALA A 677 13.99 8.90 32.68
C ALA A 677 14.30 7.43 32.98
N GLU A 678 13.57 6.85 33.93
CA GLU A 678 13.66 5.42 34.26
C GLU A 678 12.69 4.57 33.41
N TYR A 679 11.59 5.17 32.96
CA TYR A 679 10.58 4.49 32.16
C TYR A 679 10.89 4.64 30.67
N PRO A 680 10.67 3.59 29.85
CA PRO A 680 10.84 3.68 28.40
C PRO A 680 9.99 4.80 27.78
N ALA A 681 10.49 5.45 26.75
CA ALA A 681 9.65 6.34 25.94
C ALA A 681 8.52 5.54 25.27
N ILE A 682 7.30 6.05 25.34
CA ILE A 682 6.12 5.41 24.77
C ILE A 682 5.77 6.12 23.47
N TYR A 683 5.51 5.33 22.44
CA TYR A 683 5.01 5.82 21.15
C TYR A 683 3.63 5.24 20.90
N MET A 684 2.71 6.06 20.43
CA MET A 684 1.31 5.68 20.20
C MET A 684 0.85 6.23 18.86
N VAL A 685 0.16 5.41 18.09
CA VAL A 685 -0.76 5.89 17.05
C VAL A 685 -2.12 6.03 17.72
N GLY A 686 -2.62 7.23 17.80
CA GLY A 686 -3.84 7.51 18.55
C GLY A 686 -4.23 8.98 18.50
N SER A 687 -5.09 9.39 19.42
CA SER A 687 -5.59 10.75 19.50
C SER A 687 -5.58 11.25 20.96
N THR A 688 -4.94 12.38 21.18
CA THR A 688 -4.93 13.06 22.49
C THR A 688 -6.01 14.15 22.57
N GLU A 689 -6.40 14.66 21.41
CA GLU A 689 -7.46 15.65 21.23
C GLU A 689 -8.33 15.23 20.04
N SER A 690 -8.32 15.99 18.94
CA SER A 690 -9.14 15.73 17.75
C SER A 690 -8.37 15.07 16.58
N ILE A 691 -7.05 15.00 16.66
CA ILE A 691 -6.20 14.53 15.56
C ILE A 691 -5.65 13.15 15.90
N THR A 692 -5.91 12.15 15.05
CA THR A 692 -5.22 10.87 15.10
C THR A 692 -3.86 11.02 14.42
N ALA A 693 -2.79 10.77 15.18
CA ALA A 693 -1.42 11.02 14.76
C ALA A 693 -0.45 10.08 15.49
N VAL A 694 0.84 10.28 15.30
CA VAL A 694 1.90 9.61 16.07
C VAL A 694 2.30 10.50 17.24
N TYR A 695 2.19 9.96 18.45
CA TYR A 695 2.50 10.66 19.68
C TYR A 695 3.61 9.97 20.43
N ARG A 696 4.42 10.75 21.17
CA ARG A 696 5.44 10.27 22.12
C ARG A 696 5.13 10.79 23.52
N SER A 697 5.34 9.94 24.52
CA SER A 697 5.35 10.29 25.93
C SER A 697 6.66 9.83 26.56
N ASP A 698 7.27 10.72 27.36
CA ASP A 698 8.51 10.46 28.12
C ASP A 698 8.26 10.38 29.64
N ASP A 699 7.00 10.45 30.08
CA ASP A 699 6.59 10.55 31.49
C ASP A 699 5.54 9.49 31.91
N GLY A 700 5.53 8.34 31.20
CA GLY A 700 4.61 7.24 31.49
C GLY A 700 3.16 7.50 31.08
N ALA A 701 2.97 8.17 29.96
CA ALA A 701 1.69 8.56 29.37
C ALA A 701 0.90 9.61 30.17
N LYS A 702 1.56 10.43 30.97
CA LYS A 702 0.91 11.59 31.61
C LYS A 702 0.70 12.71 30.62
N THR A 703 1.69 12.96 29.77
CA THR A 703 1.64 13.94 28.68
C THR A 703 2.09 13.31 27.35
N TRP A 704 1.60 13.86 26.25
CA TRP A 704 1.89 13.40 24.90
C TRP A 704 2.32 14.55 24.00
N VAL A 705 3.27 14.27 23.12
CA VAL A 705 3.74 15.21 22.10
C VAL A 705 3.58 14.57 20.74
N ARG A 706 2.89 15.24 19.81
CA ARG A 706 2.80 14.82 18.42
C ARG A 706 4.18 14.87 17.77
N VAL A 707 4.56 13.81 17.04
CA VAL A 707 5.90 13.70 16.43
C VAL A 707 5.87 13.67 14.90
N ASN A 708 4.73 13.47 14.27
CA ASN A 708 4.55 13.66 12.82
C ASN A 708 3.84 14.99 12.55
N ASP A 709 4.18 15.64 11.43
CA ASP A 709 3.58 16.88 10.98
C ASP A 709 2.47 16.62 9.95
N ASP A 710 1.88 17.71 9.39
CA ASP A 710 0.78 17.62 8.45
C ASP A 710 1.23 17.20 7.04
N GLN A 711 2.53 17.17 6.75
CA GLN A 711 3.08 16.66 5.50
C GLN A 711 3.40 15.16 5.56
N HIS A 712 3.38 14.57 6.77
CA HIS A 712 3.77 13.21 7.06
C HIS A 712 2.68 12.52 7.89
N GLN A 713 1.55 12.18 7.24
CA GLN A 713 0.39 11.58 7.89
C GLN A 713 0.08 10.16 7.42
N TRP A 714 0.36 9.85 6.13
CA TRP A 714 0.24 8.52 5.51
C TRP A 714 -1.13 7.84 5.65
N GLY A 715 -2.21 8.55 5.76
CA GLY A 715 -3.60 8.11 5.77
C GLY A 715 -3.89 6.78 6.47
N TRP A 716 -3.40 5.69 5.91
CA TRP A 716 -3.61 4.34 6.43
C TRP A 716 -2.41 3.84 7.23
N ILE A 717 -2.18 4.41 8.41
CA ILE A 717 -1.23 3.85 9.36
C ILE A 717 -1.77 2.50 9.83
N GLY A 718 -0.97 1.43 9.68
CA GLY A 718 -1.36 0.07 10.01
C GLY A 718 -1.45 -0.19 11.52
N ALA A 719 -1.72 -1.44 11.85
CA ALA A 719 -1.95 -1.90 13.21
C ALA A 719 -0.65 -2.11 14.03
N THR A 720 0.53 -1.75 13.52
CA THR A 720 1.79 -1.97 14.22
C THR A 720 2.71 -0.76 14.15
N ILE A 721 3.44 -0.58 15.23
CA ILE A 721 4.46 0.45 15.43
C ILE A 721 5.62 -0.23 16.18
N ALA A 722 6.85 0.17 15.92
CA ALA A 722 8.00 -0.19 16.73
C ALA A 722 8.82 1.05 17.08
N ALA A 723 9.46 1.04 18.23
CA ALA A 723 10.39 2.10 18.61
C ALA A 723 11.78 1.53 18.89
N ASP A 724 12.82 2.28 18.55
CA ASP A 724 14.20 1.80 18.68
C ASP A 724 14.65 1.79 20.15
N PRO A 725 14.99 0.63 20.73
CA PRO A 725 15.46 0.55 22.12
C PRO A 725 16.91 1.06 22.29
N ARG A 726 17.62 1.32 21.20
CA ARG A 726 19.03 1.79 21.19
C ARG A 726 19.14 3.29 20.91
N VAL A 727 18.20 3.85 20.12
CA VAL A 727 18.22 5.24 19.68
C VAL A 727 17.01 5.97 20.22
N TYR A 728 17.22 6.86 21.18
CA TYR A 728 16.13 7.68 21.70
C TYR A 728 15.50 8.53 20.61
N GLY A 729 14.18 8.55 20.58
CA GLY A 729 13.40 9.32 19.62
C GLY A 729 13.08 8.59 18.33
N ARG A 730 13.80 7.52 17.97
CA ARG A 730 13.52 6.80 16.72
C ARG A 730 12.29 5.92 16.84
N VAL A 731 11.37 6.09 15.90
CA VAL A 731 10.12 5.32 15.81
C VAL A 731 9.91 4.84 14.38
N TYR A 732 9.37 3.64 14.22
CA TYR A 732 9.01 3.01 12.95
C TYR A 732 7.51 2.82 12.90
N ILE A 733 6.88 3.24 11.81
CA ILE A 733 5.44 3.15 11.61
C ILE A 733 5.17 2.23 10.44
N ALA A 734 4.30 1.25 10.65
CA ALA A 734 3.75 0.44 9.61
C ALA A 734 2.61 1.19 8.90
N THR A 735 2.58 1.11 7.58
CA THR A 735 1.45 1.58 6.79
C THR A 735 0.86 0.43 5.97
N ASN A 736 -0.36 0.61 5.49
CA ASN A 736 -0.94 -0.31 4.53
C ASN A 736 -0.87 0.33 3.14
N GLY A 737 0.29 0.16 2.47
CA GLY A 737 0.53 0.65 1.11
C GLY A 737 1.66 1.66 0.94
N ARG A 738 2.12 2.35 2.02
CA ARG A 738 3.28 3.26 1.95
C ARG A 738 4.54 2.69 2.63
N GLY A 739 4.60 1.36 2.81
CA GLY A 739 5.72 0.69 3.45
C GLY A 739 5.95 1.11 4.89
N ILE A 740 7.21 1.16 5.31
CA ILE A 740 7.61 1.52 6.66
C ILE A 740 8.18 2.93 6.65
N GLN A 741 7.65 3.79 7.51
CA GLN A 741 8.18 5.13 7.73
C GLN A 741 8.93 5.16 9.06
N TYR A 742 10.04 5.92 9.15
CA TYR A 742 10.71 6.12 10.41
C TYR A 742 11.00 7.59 10.66
N GLY A 743 10.82 7.99 11.93
CA GLY A 743 11.06 9.35 12.40
C GLY A 743 12.18 9.40 13.41
N GLU A 744 12.98 10.47 13.37
CA GLU A 744 14.04 10.77 14.30
C GLU A 744 13.97 12.25 14.71
N PRO A 745 14.23 12.61 15.98
CA PRO A 745 14.38 14.00 16.37
C PRO A 745 15.52 14.68 15.58
N VAL A 746 15.31 15.94 15.21
CA VAL A 746 16.31 16.76 14.49
C VAL A 746 17.23 17.46 15.48
#